data_6114d6e4c23d7760165ff3391e92e6d7
#
_entry.id   6114d6e4c23d7760165ff3391e92e6d7
#
_cell.length_a   1.000
_cell.length_b   1.000
_cell.length_c   1.000
_cell.angle_alpha   90.00
_cell.angle_beta   90.00
_cell.angle_gamma   90.00
#
_symmetry.space_group_name_H-M   'P 1'
#
loop_
_entity.id
_entity.type
_entity.pdbx_description
1 polymer ?
#
loop_
_entity_poly.entity_id
_entity_poly.type
_entity_poly.pdbx_seq_one_letter_code
_entity_poly.pdbx_strand_id
1 'polypeptide(L)'
;MKITHVHSKLVLIVFTCLSLIPFQGFSGNIIDTTDYSYWRQLAKTSEMFRAMKANAITVANQGDGETRDVLGANALAYILDSANKSKYIHAIKSKFETRIRTMKIGNGAASSSVPSHELFYAVLALDVIRYDLNSVVLKEYESWLEAKTMALVIGKWDPHGWAMRMLYYKYMGDEVKFQEAKKEFDIGIAEHYMPNDGVSPAGNGYCVQRWNSIERAVKNTTPDIMEYMGYHEYYTNPGIVGLKEFMYGYAVAPFGRILLYGDSRDTEAQKPWDIEDGAIILSPHIVSAARYSPEAYKYAMWVLREGAGVSEGVLKGHLSNYLIMAGTAKNNNPLEFNTGDAVMAPSRLFENYAALITNEESTEALYMSMLNLKGNTEYHTNYETNALAMAGYGEILLRNAGYDGPNNDVTIDGVTATFNFIHSNSESANTLMIGGKRHASKVGDGIIEGFVGQDMEYFRGSSSDAIAGTHFRDVVFVQPSNGVNGYYIVMDHVTTDTTKDNVNVVWHPNAATLNTLKDDTKYFSEIKIEKGKKGPRLYTENEATLTTFLGTPPASVKIKKTVNQARSGYGYAADYLYANYNTVNKQANILTVLFPGDNTHKPGDLKRIAVGEYTGSEIFQENIVDVALISGGTTLGTNKTESFQGENIVYRKLAGKLVSYFVKGSLFKSGVGNQIGFKSDDSVALYMNTVSSNGISGKIVSSGTHVTFYGSGISFVKLDDKEITVDHVEPNSVRVKIPEGTFKFEILKRL
;
A
#
# COMPACT_ATOMS: atom_id res chain seq x y z
N MET A 1 18.78 -53.26 10.49
CA MET A 1 18.36 -53.69 11.81
C MET A 1 17.21 -52.80 12.27
N LYS A 2 16.07 -53.40 12.45
CA LYS A 2 14.74 -52.96 12.82
C LYS A 2 14.63 -51.67 13.65
N ILE A 3 14.03 -50.63 13.09
CA ILE A 3 13.11 -49.66 13.78
C ILE A 3 12.06 -49.25 12.75
N THR A 4 11.04 -50.00 12.62
CA THR A 4 9.76 -49.60 11.95
C THR A 4 8.68 -50.33 12.70
N HIS A 5 7.76 -49.61 13.28
CA HIS A 5 6.44 -50.03 13.78
C HIS A 5 6.08 -49.49 15.17
N VAL A 6 6.15 -48.14 15.35
CA VAL A 6 5.45 -47.53 16.51
C VAL A 6 4.61 -46.30 16.15
N HIS A 7 4.74 -45.76 14.92
CA HIS A 7 4.02 -44.51 14.58
C HIS A 7 2.66 -44.68 13.89
N SER A 8 2.26 -45.91 13.52
CA SER A 8 0.98 -46.10 12.84
C SER A 8 -0.24 -46.36 13.76
N LYS A 9 -0.03 -46.55 15.04
CA LYS A 9 -1.15 -46.77 15.98
C LYS A 9 -1.59 -45.53 16.77
N LEU A 10 -0.76 -44.47 16.80
CA LEU A 10 -1.13 -43.21 17.48
C LEU A 10 -1.98 -42.28 16.64
N VAL A 11 -1.84 -42.36 15.30
CA VAL A 11 -2.59 -41.54 14.36
C VAL A 11 -4.04 -42.02 14.21
N LEU A 12 -4.30 -43.31 14.40
CA LEU A 12 -5.65 -43.88 14.28
C LEU A 12 -6.55 -43.63 15.50
N ILE A 13 -5.96 -43.35 16.66
CA ILE A 13 -6.73 -43.06 17.89
C ILE A 13 -7.12 -41.59 17.96
N VAL A 14 -6.37 -40.67 17.34
CA VAL A 14 -6.71 -39.24 17.25
C VAL A 14 -7.85 -39.01 16.26
N PHE A 15 -7.92 -39.79 15.17
CA PHE A 15 -9.01 -39.65 14.19
C PHE A 15 -10.35 -40.25 14.67
N THR A 16 -10.34 -41.21 15.59
CA THR A 16 -11.58 -41.80 16.15
C THR A 16 -12.15 -41.02 17.30
N CYS A 17 -11.37 -40.17 18.01
CA CYS A 17 -11.90 -39.29 19.06
C CYS A 17 -12.45 -37.96 18.55
N LEU A 18 -12.10 -37.54 17.34
CA LEU A 18 -12.65 -36.31 16.69
C LEU A 18 -14.03 -36.54 16.03
N SER A 19 -14.46 -37.80 15.90
CA SER A 19 -15.76 -38.13 15.32
C SER A 19 -16.90 -38.30 16.37
N LEU A 20 -16.65 -38.00 17.64
CA LEU A 20 -17.62 -38.08 18.72
C LEU A 20 -17.89 -36.78 19.46
N ILE A 21 -17.48 -35.63 18.92
CA ILE A 21 -18.04 -34.36 19.34
C ILE A 21 -19.45 -34.31 18.73
N PRO A 22 -20.53 -34.35 19.53
CA PRO A 22 -21.85 -34.17 18.97
C PRO A 22 -21.86 -32.79 18.30
N PHE A 23 -21.95 -32.79 16.97
CA PHE A 23 -22.27 -31.58 16.22
C PHE A 23 -23.56 -31.04 16.85
N GLN A 24 -23.44 -29.98 17.65
CA GLN A 24 -24.61 -29.20 17.99
C GLN A 24 -25.14 -28.67 16.66
N GLY A 25 -26.29 -29.22 16.25
CA GLY A 25 -26.96 -28.85 15.03
C GLY A 25 -27.05 -27.31 14.99
N PHE A 26 -26.55 -26.71 13.94
CA PHE A 26 -26.70 -25.28 13.72
C PHE A 26 -28.20 -24.95 13.85
N SER A 27 -28.56 -24.20 14.89
CA SER A 27 -29.86 -23.57 14.91
C SER A 27 -29.85 -22.60 13.72
N GLY A 28 -30.83 -22.66 12.83
CA GLY A 28 -30.88 -21.86 11.59
C GLY A 28 -30.94 -20.34 11.81
N ASN A 29 -30.49 -19.84 12.95
CA ASN A 29 -30.31 -18.42 13.26
C ASN A 29 -28.83 -18.12 13.31
N ILE A 30 -28.38 -17.23 12.43
CA ILE A 30 -27.03 -16.67 12.48
C ILE A 30 -26.97 -15.67 13.65
N ILE A 31 -28.02 -14.85 13.82
CA ILE A 31 -28.14 -13.89 14.93
C ILE A 31 -28.90 -14.55 16.10
N ASP A 32 -28.24 -14.61 17.26
CA ASP A 32 -28.87 -15.06 18.49
C ASP A 32 -29.79 -13.95 19.05
N THR A 33 -31.09 -14.27 19.18
CA THR A 33 -32.08 -13.33 19.72
C THR A 33 -31.79 -12.91 21.16
N THR A 34 -31.02 -13.69 21.91
CA THR A 34 -30.56 -13.34 23.26
C THR A 34 -29.66 -12.12 23.30
N ASP A 35 -28.97 -11.80 22.15
CA ASP A 35 -28.10 -10.68 22.05
C ASP A 35 -28.83 -9.33 21.84
N TYR A 36 -30.10 -9.36 21.51
CA TYR A 36 -30.87 -8.13 21.23
C TYR A 36 -30.91 -7.17 22.43
N SER A 37 -30.95 -7.67 23.65
CA SER A 37 -30.94 -6.85 24.86
C SER A 37 -29.60 -6.12 25.03
N TYR A 38 -28.52 -6.83 24.80
CA TYR A 38 -27.15 -6.28 24.84
C TYR A 38 -26.96 -5.18 23.79
N TRP A 39 -27.35 -5.42 22.55
CA TRP A 39 -27.24 -4.42 21.49
C TRP A 39 -28.09 -3.17 21.75
N ARG A 40 -29.28 -3.34 22.33
CA ARG A 40 -30.09 -2.20 22.80
C ARG A 40 -29.40 -1.40 23.89
N GLN A 41 -28.62 -2.05 24.74
CA GLN A 41 -27.84 -1.38 25.77
C GLN A 41 -26.64 -0.62 25.17
N LEU A 42 -25.88 -1.21 24.27
CA LEU A 42 -24.80 -0.53 23.55
C LEU A 42 -25.29 0.75 22.85
N ALA A 43 -26.46 0.69 22.23
CA ALA A 43 -27.09 1.85 21.60
C ALA A 43 -27.49 2.96 22.58
N LYS A 44 -27.43 2.74 23.89
CA LYS A 44 -27.65 3.76 24.92
C LYS A 44 -26.35 4.30 25.50
N THR A 45 -25.30 3.48 25.56
CA THR A 45 -24.06 3.77 26.28
C THR A 45 -22.93 4.28 25.40
N SER A 46 -22.85 3.89 24.13
CA SER A 46 -21.85 4.35 23.17
C SER A 46 -22.41 5.38 22.20
N GLU A 47 -21.68 6.45 21.95
CA GLU A 47 -22.03 7.49 20.98
C GLU A 47 -22.12 6.92 19.57
N MET A 48 -21.15 6.12 19.17
CA MET A 48 -21.09 5.46 17.88
C MET A 48 -22.32 4.56 17.65
N PHE A 49 -22.65 3.66 18.57
CA PHE A 49 -23.81 2.78 18.44
C PHE A 49 -25.13 3.55 18.49
N ARG A 50 -25.16 4.68 19.19
CA ARG A 50 -26.33 5.59 19.20
C ARG A 50 -26.52 6.24 17.83
N ALA A 51 -25.43 6.70 17.19
CA ALA A 51 -25.49 7.28 15.86
C ALA A 51 -25.93 6.24 14.81
N MET A 52 -25.40 5.02 14.87
CA MET A 52 -25.80 3.93 13.98
C MET A 52 -27.28 3.55 14.15
N LYS A 53 -27.77 3.48 15.40
CA LYS A 53 -29.20 3.26 15.67
C LYS A 53 -30.07 4.36 15.08
N ALA A 54 -29.71 5.61 15.30
CA ALA A 54 -30.45 6.75 14.76
C ALA A 54 -30.50 6.71 13.23
N ASN A 55 -29.39 6.38 12.58
CA ASN A 55 -29.32 6.22 11.14
C ASN A 55 -30.22 5.08 10.65
N ALA A 56 -30.17 3.90 11.28
CA ALA A 56 -31.01 2.77 10.92
C ALA A 56 -32.51 3.11 10.99
N ILE A 57 -32.93 3.77 12.05
CA ILE A 57 -34.34 4.20 12.23
C ILE A 57 -34.73 5.26 11.18
N THR A 58 -33.84 6.20 10.89
CA THR A 58 -34.08 7.25 9.87
C THR A 58 -34.26 6.62 8.49
N VAL A 59 -33.36 5.77 8.05
CA VAL A 59 -33.44 5.08 6.75
C VAL A 59 -34.68 4.17 6.70
N ALA A 60 -34.98 3.42 7.78
CA ALA A 60 -36.17 2.60 7.84
C ALA A 60 -37.48 3.42 7.74
N ASN A 61 -37.46 4.68 8.20
CA ASN A 61 -38.62 5.56 8.14
C ASN A 61 -38.80 6.24 6.79
N GLN A 62 -37.75 6.43 6.01
CA GLN A 62 -37.79 7.06 4.70
C GLN A 62 -38.60 6.25 3.66
N GLY A 63 -38.64 4.91 3.82
CA GLY A 63 -39.43 4.01 2.97
C GLY A 63 -38.96 3.87 1.51
N ASP A 64 -38.38 4.90 0.96
CA ASP A 64 -37.93 5.04 -0.43
C ASP A 64 -36.40 5.06 -0.44
N GLY A 65 -35.75 3.92 -0.57
CA GLY A 65 -34.32 3.80 -0.66
C GLY A 65 -33.91 2.60 -1.51
N GLU A 66 -32.63 2.46 -1.75
CA GLU A 66 -32.10 1.24 -2.34
C GLU A 66 -32.49 0.03 -1.48
N THR A 67 -32.77 -1.09 -2.14
CA THR A 67 -33.30 -2.30 -1.46
C THR A 67 -32.45 -2.73 -0.29
N ARG A 68 -31.12 -2.67 -0.44
CA ARG A 68 -30.14 -3.01 0.60
C ARG A 68 -30.34 -2.17 1.86
N ASP A 69 -30.43 -0.83 1.69
CA ASP A 69 -30.54 0.10 2.81
C ASP A 69 -31.86 -0.11 3.55
N VAL A 70 -32.94 -0.33 2.80
CA VAL A 70 -34.25 -0.59 3.39
C VAL A 70 -34.28 -1.92 4.15
N LEU A 71 -33.70 -2.99 3.58
CA LEU A 71 -33.68 -4.30 4.26
C LEU A 71 -32.79 -4.26 5.51
N GLY A 72 -31.57 -3.75 5.41
CA GLY A 72 -30.63 -3.65 6.53
C GLY A 72 -31.14 -2.73 7.62
N ALA A 73 -31.64 -1.53 7.26
CA ALA A 73 -32.18 -0.58 8.22
C ALA A 73 -33.39 -1.13 8.97
N ASN A 74 -34.32 -1.76 8.27
CA ASN A 74 -35.50 -2.33 8.91
C ASN A 74 -35.17 -3.53 9.79
N ALA A 75 -34.18 -4.37 9.42
CA ALA A 75 -33.69 -5.45 10.27
C ALA A 75 -33.09 -4.93 11.58
N LEU A 76 -32.23 -3.93 11.52
CA LEU A 76 -31.65 -3.29 12.70
C LEU A 76 -32.69 -2.53 13.53
N ALA A 77 -33.54 -1.78 12.87
CA ALA A 77 -34.62 -1.05 13.57
C ALA A 77 -35.58 -2.03 14.29
N TYR A 78 -35.87 -3.19 13.68
CA TYR A 78 -36.63 -4.25 14.35
C TYR A 78 -35.99 -4.73 15.66
N ILE A 79 -34.64 -4.90 15.64
CA ILE A 79 -33.90 -5.29 16.85
C ILE A 79 -33.90 -4.18 17.89
N LEU A 80 -33.62 -2.93 17.48
CA LEU A 80 -33.28 -1.81 18.35
C LEU A 80 -34.48 -0.99 18.83
N ASP A 81 -35.58 -1.02 18.05
CA ASP A 81 -36.84 -0.32 18.34
C ASP A 81 -38.00 -1.32 18.41
N SER A 82 -38.07 -2.02 19.52
CA SER A 82 -39.05 -3.10 19.74
C SER A 82 -40.53 -2.63 19.74
N ALA A 83 -40.79 -1.33 19.90
CA ALA A 83 -42.15 -0.78 19.92
C ALA A 83 -42.80 -0.77 18.53
N ASN A 84 -42.01 -0.70 17.46
CA ASN A 84 -42.46 -0.54 16.08
C ASN A 84 -42.19 -1.77 15.19
N LYS A 85 -42.02 -2.96 15.77
CA LYS A 85 -41.70 -4.20 15.05
C LYS A 85 -42.56 -4.49 13.82
N SER A 86 -43.87 -4.38 13.97
CA SER A 86 -44.83 -4.68 12.88
C SER A 86 -44.61 -3.80 11.63
N LYS A 87 -44.19 -2.56 11.81
CA LYS A 87 -43.82 -1.65 10.72
C LYS A 87 -42.60 -2.18 9.94
N TYR A 88 -41.56 -2.59 10.67
CA TYR A 88 -40.32 -3.08 10.06
C TYR A 88 -40.52 -4.40 9.34
N ILE A 89 -41.30 -5.32 9.93
CA ILE A 89 -41.70 -6.58 9.28
C ILE A 89 -42.42 -6.30 7.96
N HIS A 90 -43.38 -5.37 7.96
CA HIS A 90 -44.16 -4.99 6.76
C HIS A 90 -43.22 -4.47 5.67
N ALA A 91 -42.29 -3.58 5.99
CA ALA A 91 -41.34 -3.02 5.03
C ALA A 91 -40.40 -4.12 4.45
N ILE A 92 -39.88 -5.04 5.26
CA ILE A 92 -39.08 -6.16 4.83
C ILE A 92 -39.88 -7.07 3.86
N LYS A 93 -41.09 -7.45 4.23
CA LYS A 93 -41.96 -8.26 3.36
C LYS A 93 -42.22 -7.58 2.03
N SER A 94 -42.55 -6.30 2.02
CA SER A 94 -42.75 -5.53 0.79
C SER A 94 -41.54 -5.56 -0.12
N LYS A 95 -40.31 -5.45 0.40
CA LYS A 95 -39.09 -5.53 -0.42
C LYS A 95 -38.80 -6.95 -0.93
N PHE A 96 -39.12 -8.00 -0.18
CA PHE A 96 -39.07 -9.37 -0.71
C PHE A 96 -40.01 -9.56 -1.89
N GLU A 97 -41.25 -9.12 -1.80
CA GLU A 97 -42.27 -9.24 -2.85
C GLU A 97 -41.96 -8.41 -4.10
N THR A 98 -41.46 -7.19 -3.91
CA THR A 98 -41.28 -6.25 -5.04
C THR A 98 -39.89 -6.36 -5.68
N ARG A 99 -38.85 -6.68 -4.90
CA ARG A 99 -37.47 -6.63 -5.39
C ARG A 99 -36.80 -8.00 -5.42
N ILE A 100 -36.75 -8.75 -4.29
CA ILE A 100 -36.03 -10.02 -4.27
C ILE A 100 -36.67 -11.02 -5.24
N ARG A 101 -37.99 -11.15 -5.23
CA ARG A 101 -38.71 -12.00 -6.17
C ARG A 101 -38.39 -11.67 -7.63
N THR A 102 -38.38 -10.39 -7.99
CA THR A 102 -38.24 -9.90 -9.36
C THR A 102 -36.78 -9.66 -9.80
N MET A 103 -35.82 -9.77 -8.88
CA MET A 103 -34.38 -9.51 -9.13
C MET A 103 -33.89 -10.34 -10.31
N LYS A 104 -33.19 -9.69 -11.23
CA LYS A 104 -32.49 -10.33 -12.34
C LYS A 104 -30.98 -10.34 -12.03
N ILE A 105 -30.36 -11.50 -12.13
CA ILE A 105 -28.91 -11.65 -12.02
C ILE A 105 -28.34 -11.60 -13.44
N GLY A 106 -27.45 -10.69 -13.70
CA GLY A 106 -26.78 -10.57 -15.00
C GLY A 106 -25.68 -11.61 -15.20
N ASN A 107 -25.26 -11.81 -16.46
CA ASN A 107 -24.28 -12.83 -16.82
C ASN A 107 -22.81 -12.35 -16.78
N GLY A 108 -22.54 -11.10 -16.39
CA GLY A 108 -21.18 -10.53 -16.34
C GLY A 108 -20.63 -10.49 -14.93
N ALA A 109 -19.31 -10.58 -14.78
CA ALA A 109 -18.63 -10.57 -13.49
C ALA A 109 -18.99 -9.32 -12.64
N ALA A 110 -18.98 -8.13 -13.23
CA ALA A 110 -19.38 -6.90 -12.55
C ALA A 110 -20.89 -6.83 -12.23
N SER A 111 -21.71 -7.72 -12.76
CA SER A 111 -23.16 -7.74 -12.56
C SER A 111 -23.60 -8.46 -11.28
N SER A 112 -22.70 -9.16 -10.61
CA SER A 112 -23.00 -9.91 -9.38
C SER A 112 -22.80 -9.11 -8.09
N SER A 113 -22.02 -8.03 -8.11
CA SER A 113 -21.69 -7.28 -6.89
C SER A 113 -22.90 -6.62 -6.23
N VAL A 114 -23.75 -5.91 -7.01
CA VAL A 114 -24.96 -5.27 -6.49
C VAL A 114 -25.98 -6.32 -6.00
N PRO A 115 -26.31 -7.36 -6.80
CA PRO A 115 -27.19 -8.44 -6.34
C PRO A 115 -26.66 -9.13 -5.07
N SER A 116 -25.38 -9.42 -4.97
CA SER A 116 -24.81 -10.07 -3.77
C SER A 116 -25.06 -9.26 -2.50
N HIS A 117 -24.88 -7.95 -2.58
CA HIS A 117 -25.11 -7.06 -1.47
C HIS A 117 -26.58 -6.98 -1.08
N GLU A 118 -27.49 -6.87 -2.06
CA GLU A 118 -28.93 -6.91 -1.79
C GLU A 118 -29.35 -8.24 -1.16
N LEU A 119 -28.79 -9.36 -1.64
CA LEU A 119 -29.08 -10.70 -1.10
C LEU A 119 -28.52 -10.88 0.31
N PHE A 120 -27.35 -10.32 0.61
CA PHE A 120 -26.79 -10.31 1.98
C PHE A 120 -27.79 -9.69 2.95
N TYR A 121 -28.26 -8.48 2.65
CA TYR A 121 -29.25 -7.81 3.51
C TYR A 121 -30.61 -8.52 3.52
N ALA A 122 -30.96 -9.22 2.46
CA ALA A 122 -32.17 -10.04 2.42
C ALA A 122 -32.06 -11.25 3.37
N VAL A 123 -30.91 -11.94 3.38
CA VAL A 123 -30.65 -13.04 4.35
C VAL A 123 -30.68 -12.50 5.76
N LEU A 124 -29.96 -11.40 6.05
CA LEU A 124 -29.93 -10.75 7.36
C LEU A 124 -31.35 -10.36 7.82
N ALA A 125 -32.13 -9.72 6.96
CA ALA A 125 -33.49 -9.30 7.29
C ALA A 125 -34.42 -10.49 7.55
N LEU A 126 -34.30 -11.55 6.74
CA LEU A 126 -35.11 -12.76 6.91
C LEU A 126 -34.75 -13.53 8.18
N ASP A 127 -33.45 -13.64 8.49
CA ASP A 127 -32.97 -14.25 9.73
C ASP A 127 -33.55 -13.57 10.98
N VAL A 128 -33.57 -12.23 10.96
CA VAL A 128 -34.09 -11.42 12.07
C VAL A 128 -35.59 -11.57 12.30
N ILE A 129 -36.39 -11.68 11.22
CA ILE A 129 -37.88 -11.69 11.34
C ILE A 129 -38.50 -13.09 11.17
N ARG A 130 -37.69 -14.13 10.95
CA ARG A 130 -38.16 -15.49 10.59
C ARG A 130 -39.24 -16.07 11.51
N TYR A 131 -39.16 -15.76 12.80
CA TYR A 131 -40.12 -16.28 13.80
C TYR A 131 -41.46 -15.52 13.79
N ASP A 132 -41.51 -14.34 13.16
CA ASP A 132 -42.75 -13.57 12.97
C ASP A 132 -43.44 -13.89 11.64
N LEU A 133 -42.87 -14.77 10.81
CA LEU A 133 -43.44 -15.23 9.56
C LEU A 133 -44.14 -16.58 9.74
N ASN A 134 -45.27 -16.77 9.01
CA ASN A 134 -45.82 -18.11 8.88
C ASN A 134 -44.92 -18.98 7.99
N SER A 135 -44.97 -20.29 8.18
CA SER A 135 -44.07 -21.24 7.53
C SER A 135 -44.17 -21.26 5.99
N VAL A 136 -45.32 -20.89 5.43
CA VAL A 136 -45.55 -20.87 3.95
C VAL A 136 -44.79 -19.66 3.37
N VAL A 137 -44.97 -18.48 3.93
CA VAL A 137 -44.28 -17.25 3.51
C VAL A 137 -42.76 -17.38 3.69
N LEU A 138 -42.33 -17.95 4.81
CA LEU A 138 -40.90 -18.16 5.07
C LEU A 138 -40.28 -19.04 3.98
N LYS A 139 -40.87 -20.20 3.68
CA LYS A 139 -40.41 -21.12 2.63
C LYS A 139 -40.40 -20.48 1.23
N GLU A 140 -41.38 -19.66 0.94
CA GLU A 140 -41.44 -18.94 -0.33
C GLU A 140 -40.28 -17.95 -0.46
N TYR A 141 -39.98 -17.17 0.57
CA TYR A 141 -38.87 -16.21 0.60
C TYR A 141 -37.52 -16.91 0.55
N GLU A 142 -37.35 -18.02 1.27
CA GLU A 142 -36.17 -18.87 1.22
C GLU A 142 -35.93 -19.43 -0.17
N SER A 143 -36.99 -19.86 -0.90
CA SER A 143 -36.86 -20.34 -2.26
C SER A 143 -36.43 -19.26 -3.25
N TRP A 144 -36.89 -18.02 -3.08
CA TRP A 144 -36.42 -16.90 -3.89
C TRP A 144 -34.96 -16.56 -3.62
N LEU A 145 -34.52 -16.56 -2.33
CA LEU A 145 -33.12 -16.36 -1.97
C LEU A 145 -32.22 -17.45 -2.57
N GLU A 146 -32.63 -18.71 -2.50
CA GLU A 146 -31.91 -19.82 -3.10
C GLU A 146 -31.69 -19.60 -4.60
N ALA A 147 -32.79 -19.40 -5.33
CA ALA A 147 -32.75 -19.21 -6.77
C ALA A 147 -31.84 -18.06 -7.19
N LYS A 148 -31.85 -16.95 -6.45
CA LYS A 148 -31.01 -15.78 -6.77
C LYS A 148 -29.56 -15.98 -6.37
N THR A 149 -29.29 -16.58 -5.23
CA THR A 149 -27.93 -16.87 -4.74
C THR A 149 -27.22 -17.85 -5.67
N MET A 150 -27.91 -18.91 -6.10
CA MET A 150 -27.33 -19.89 -7.02
C MET A 150 -27.10 -19.34 -8.44
N ALA A 151 -27.82 -18.31 -8.83
CA ALA A 151 -27.61 -17.61 -10.10
C ALA A 151 -26.46 -16.60 -10.09
N LEU A 152 -25.86 -16.28 -8.93
CA LEU A 152 -24.71 -15.37 -8.86
C LEU A 152 -23.52 -15.96 -9.63
N VAL A 153 -22.89 -15.10 -10.41
CA VAL A 153 -21.65 -15.46 -11.11
C VAL A 153 -20.53 -15.59 -10.06
N ILE A 154 -19.74 -16.64 -10.19
CA ILE A 154 -18.58 -16.92 -9.37
C ILE A 154 -17.34 -16.67 -10.22
N GLY A 155 -16.37 -15.93 -9.71
CA GLY A 155 -15.14 -15.67 -10.41
C GLY A 155 -14.16 -14.83 -9.59
N LYS A 156 -12.94 -14.71 -10.11
CA LYS A 156 -11.86 -13.96 -9.44
C LYS A 156 -12.21 -12.49 -9.15
N TRP A 157 -13.14 -11.91 -9.88
CA TRP A 157 -13.61 -10.54 -9.69
C TRP A 157 -14.78 -10.40 -8.73
N ASP A 158 -15.40 -11.54 -8.34
CA ASP A 158 -16.62 -11.58 -7.54
C ASP A 158 -16.54 -12.63 -6.42
N PRO A 159 -15.67 -12.42 -5.41
CA PRO A 159 -15.63 -13.30 -4.23
C PRO A 159 -16.97 -13.32 -3.50
N HIS A 160 -17.79 -12.30 -3.72
CA HIS A 160 -19.14 -12.15 -3.18
C HIS A 160 -20.05 -13.34 -3.52
N GLY A 161 -19.94 -13.91 -4.73
CA GLY A 161 -20.76 -15.04 -5.14
C GLY A 161 -20.46 -16.28 -4.30
N TRP A 162 -19.19 -16.57 -4.02
CA TRP A 162 -18.80 -17.64 -3.13
C TRP A 162 -19.25 -17.38 -1.68
N ALA A 163 -18.99 -16.17 -1.17
CA ALA A 163 -19.37 -15.76 0.16
C ALA A 163 -20.89 -15.85 0.39
N MET A 164 -21.68 -15.42 -0.60
CA MET A 164 -23.15 -15.52 -0.53
C MET A 164 -23.65 -16.95 -0.53
N ARG A 165 -23.02 -17.88 -1.26
CA ARG A 165 -23.36 -19.31 -1.19
C ARG A 165 -23.08 -19.89 0.17
N MET A 166 -21.91 -19.59 0.75
CA MET A 166 -21.58 -19.97 2.13
C MET A 166 -22.63 -19.45 3.12
N LEU A 167 -22.96 -18.16 3.03
CA LEU A 167 -23.96 -17.53 3.90
C LEU A 167 -25.33 -18.18 3.78
N TYR A 168 -25.81 -18.44 2.55
CA TYR A 168 -27.09 -19.06 2.32
C TYR A 168 -27.17 -20.47 2.93
N TYR A 169 -26.13 -21.29 2.70
CA TYR A 169 -26.11 -22.65 3.25
C TYR A 169 -25.99 -22.65 4.77
N LYS A 170 -25.23 -21.71 5.35
CA LYS A 170 -25.19 -21.52 6.80
C LYS A 170 -26.55 -21.13 7.36
N TYR A 171 -27.22 -20.18 6.72
CA TYR A 171 -28.57 -19.75 7.10
C TYR A 171 -29.57 -20.92 7.03
N MET A 172 -29.47 -21.79 6.03
CA MET A 172 -30.32 -22.97 5.88
C MET A 172 -29.94 -24.13 6.81
N GLY A 173 -28.79 -24.07 7.49
CA GLY A 173 -28.28 -25.16 8.33
C GLY A 173 -27.75 -26.36 7.52
N ASP A 174 -27.45 -26.19 6.24
CA ASP A 174 -26.89 -27.22 5.36
C ASP A 174 -25.36 -27.24 5.49
N GLU A 175 -24.86 -27.94 6.48
CA GLU A 175 -23.42 -27.98 6.79
C GLU A 175 -22.60 -28.61 5.66
N VAL A 176 -23.13 -29.61 4.94
CA VAL A 176 -22.39 -30.27 3.86
C VAL A 176 -22.11 -29.29 2.74
N LYS A 177 -23.16 -28.61 2.25
CA LYS A 177 -23.01 -27.61 1.20
C LYS A 177 -22.26 -26.37 1.66
N PHE A 178 -22.36 -26.01 2.95
CA PHE A 178 -21.54 -24.94 3.53
C PHE A 178 -20.05 -25.27 3.41
N GLN A 179 -19.62 -26.47 3.78
CA GLN A 179 -18.21 -26.89 3.70
C GLN A 179 -17.72 -26.99 2.24
N GLU A 180 -18.57 -27.43 1.30
CA GLU A 180 -18.25 -27.41 -0.12
C GLU A 180 -18.03 -25.99 -0.63
N ALA A 181 -18.96 -25.08 -0.34
CA ALA A 181 -18.85 -23.66 -0.74
C ALA A 181 -17.66 -22.95 -0.08
N LYS A 182 -17.35 -23.29 1.18
CA LYS A 182 -16.18 -22.80 1.90
C LYS A 182 -14.88 -23.20 1.20
N LYS A 183 -14.77 -24.47 0.81
CA LYS A 183 -13.60 -24.96 0.07
C LYS A 183 -13.40 -24.24 -1.25
N GLU A 184 -14.47 -24.02 -2.01
CA GLU A 184 -14.41 -23.23 -3.26
C GLU A 184 -13.97 -21.79 -3.01
N PHE A 185 -14.49 -21.16 -1.96
CA PHE A 185 -14.12 -19.82 -1.56
C PHE A 185 -12.64 -19.73 -1.18
N ASP A 186 -12.14 -20.63 -0.32
CA ASP A 186 -10.74 -20.64 0.14
C ASP A 186 -9.76 -20.81 -1.02
N ILE A 187 -10.08 -21.70 -1.98
CA ILE A 187 -9.29 -21.88 -3.21
C ILE A 187 -9.31 -20.59 -4.05
N GLY A 188 -10.49 -20.04 -4.26
CA GLY A 188 -10.66 -18.83 -5.07
C GLY A 188 -9.92 -17.62 -4.48
N ILE A 189 -9.91 -17.47 -3.15
CA ILE A 189 -9.15 -16.42 -2.46
C ILE A 189 -7.65 -16.66 -2.63
N ALA A 190 -7.17 -17.89 -2.39
CA ALA A 190 -5.74 -18.19 -2.48
C ALA A 190 -5.18 -18.02 -3.91
N GLU A 191 -5.95 -18.44 -4.92
CA GLU A 191 -5.48 -18.42 -6.32
C GLU A 191 -5.55 -17.02 -6.95
N HIS A 192 -6.50 -16.18 -6.52
CA HIS A 192 -6.87 -15.00 -7.30
C HIS A 192 -6.64 -13.66 -6.60
N TYR A 193 -6.47 -13.65 -5.27
CA TYR A 193 -6.55 -12.38 -4.54
C TYR A 193 -5.32 -11.99 -3.74
N MET A 194 -4.48 -12.97 -3.33
CA MET A 194 -3.55 -12.73 -2.25
C MET A 194 -2.12 -13.11 -2.57
N PRO A 195 -1.32 -12.23 -3.19
CA PRO A 195 0.11 -12.30 -2.96
C PRO A 195 0.34 -12.24 -1.45
N ASN A 196 1.29 -13.02 -0.94
CA ASN A 196 1.56 -13.13 0.50
C ASN A 196 1.92 -11.79 1.16
N ASP A 197 2.33 -10.79 0.38
CA ASP A 197 2.68 -9.45 0.85
C ASP A 197 1.50 -8.47 0.86
N GLY A 198 0.33 -8.88 0.36
CA GLY A 198 -0.88 -8.06 0.34
C GLY A 198 -0.90 -6.95 -0.73
N VAL A 199 0.14 -6.81 -1.55
CA VAL A 199 0.20 -5.79 -2.61
C VAL A 199 -0.72 -6.16 -3.76
N SER A 200 -1.67 -5.28 -4.09
CA SER A 200 -2.60 -5.53 -5.21
C SER A 200 -1.93 -5.32 -6.56
N PRO A 201 -1.92 -6.31 -7.45
CA PRO A 201 -1.40 -6.14 -8.81
C PRO A 201 -2.23 -5.18 -9.67
N ALA A 202 -3.45 -4.87 -9.27
CA ALA A 202 -4.32 -3.92 -9.95
C ALA A 202 -4.09 -2.45 -9.54
N GLY A 203 -3.12 -2.21 -8.66
CA GLY A 203 -2.78 -0.89 -8.14
C GLY A 203 -3.51 -0.51 -6.84
N ASN A 204 -3.09 0.59 -6.24
CA ASN A 204 -3.53 1.00 -4.90
C ASN A 204 -5.04 1.29 -4.82
N GLY A 205 -5.61 1.96 -5.82
CA GLY A 205 -7.04 2.25 -5.85
C GLY A 205 -7.90 0.99 -5.91
N TYR A 206 -7.50 0.01 -6.71
CA TYR A 206 -8.22 -1.27 -6.76
C TYR A 206 -7.97 -2.14 -5.54
N CYS A 207 -6.84 -2.01 -4.87
CA CYS A 207 -6.62 -2.63 -3.56
C CYS A 207 -7.73 -2.20 -2.59
N VAL A 208 -7.94 -0.90 -2.47
CA VAL A 208 -9.01 -0.33 -1.66
C VAL A 208 -10.39 -0.69 -2.22
N GLN A 209 -10.60 -0.64 -3.54
CA GLN A 209 -11.88 -0.93 -4.17
C GLN A 209 -12.31 -2.40 -4.09
N ARG A 210 -11.39 -3.35 -4.18
CA ARG A 210 -11.74 -4.79 -4.10
C ARG A 210 -12.31 -5.17 -2.77
N TRP A 211 -11.87 -4.51 -1.72
CA TRP A 211 -12.23 -4.83 -0.35
C TRP A 211 -13.15 -3.78 0.28
N ASN A 212 -13.02 -2.52 -0.17
CA ASN A 212 -13.83 -1.38 0.26
C ASN A 212 -14.20 -0.57 -0.98
N SER A 213 -15.33 -0.74 -1.56
CA SER A 213 -15.66 0.03 -2.76
C SER A 213 -15.86 1.51 -2.49
N ILE A 214 -14.97 2.32 -3.02
CA ILE A 214 -15.08 3.78 -3.00
C ILE A 214 -16.27 4.30 -3.83
N GLU A 215 -16.68 3.57 -4.86
CA GLU A 215 -17.68 4.11 -5.78
C GLU A 215 -19.13 3.95 -5.37
N ARG A 216 -19.44 3.10 -4.47
CA ARG A 216 -20.81 2.92 -3.91
C ARG A 216 -20.70 1.84 -2.86
N ALA A 217 -21.24 2.06 -1.72
CA ALA A 217 -21.51 1.15 -0.60
C ALA A 217 -21.84 -0.35 -0.94
N VAL A 218 -21.59 -0.76 -2.17
CA VAL A 218 -22.04 -1.99 -2.80
C VAL A 218 -21.05 -3.13 -2.71
N LYS A 219 -19.78 -2.88 -2.36
CA LYS A 219 -18.72 -3.89 -2.56
C LYS A 219 -18.04 -4.41 -1.29
N ASN A 220 -18.48 -4.04 -0.10
CA ASN A 220 -18.01 -4.62 1.17
C ASN A 220 -18.69 -5.93 1.55
N THR A 221 -19.34 -6.56 0.59
CA THR A 221 -20.21 -7.70 0.86
C THR A 221 -19.45 -8.91 1.41
N THR A 222 -18.23 -9.16 0.95
CA THR A 222 -17.48 -10.35 1.42
C THR A 222 -17.07 -10.23 2.89
N PRO A 223 -16.40 -9.18 3.37
CA PRO A 223 -16.11 -9.02 4.79
C PRO A 223 -17.35 -8.97 5.66
N ASP A 224 -18.40 -8.27 5.23
CA ASP A 224 -19.68 -8.21 5.94
C ASP A 224 -20.28 -9.60 6.13
N ILE A 225 -20.26 -10.42 5.08
CA ILE A 225 -20.74 -11.80 5.12
C ILE A 225 -19.89 -12.66 6.05
N MET A 226 -18.55 -12.56 5.97
CA MET A 226 -17.64 -13.35 6.80
C MET A 226 -17.84 -13.04 8.26
N GLU A 227 -17.93 -11.76 8.61
CA GLU A 227 -18.17 -11.34 9.98
C GLU A 227 -19.56 -11.75 10.47
N TYR A 228 -20.59 -11.57 9.66
CA TYR A 228 -21.95 -11.96 10.00
C TYR A 228 -22.07 -13.47 10.25
N MET A 229 -21.36 -14.29 9.46
CA MET A 229 -21.30 -15.74 9.66
C MET A 229 -20.41 -16.16 10.85
N GLY A 230 -19.58 -15.27 11.38
CA GLY A 230 -18.54 -15.62 12.35
C GLY A 230 -17.42 -16.49 11.74
N TYR A 231 -17.16 -16.36 10.44
CA TYR A 231 -16.07 -17.08 9.77
C TYR A 231 -14.75 -16.30 9.94
N HIS A 232 -14.14 -16.45 11.12
CA HIS A 232 -12.98 -15.67 11.53
C HIS A 232 -11.66 -16.15 10.92
N GLU A 233 -11.56 -17.41 10.47
CA GLU A 233 -10.36 -17.93 9.79
C GLU A 233 -10.05 -17.16 8.51
N TYR A 234 -11.04 -16.58 7.86
CA TYR A 234 -10.84 -15.64 6.75
C TYR A 234 -9.86 -14.52 7.10
N TYR A 235 -9.97 -13.95 8.28
CA TYR A 235 -9.16 -12.81 8.72
C TYR A 235 -7.76 -13.18 9.20
N THR A 236 -7.49 -14.45 9.47
CA THR A 236 -6.15 -14.95 9.86
C THR A 236 -5.34 -15.42 8.66
N ASN A 237 -5.91 -15.43 7.45
CA ASN A 237 -5.19 -15.73 6.23
C ASN A 237 -4.07 -14.69 6.02
N PRO A 238 -2.78 -15.11 5.83
CA PRO A 238 -1.66 -14.20 5.69
C PRO A 238 -1.84 -13.15 4.59
N GLY A 239 -2.45 -13.52 3.47
CA GLY A 239 -2.74 -12.58 2.38
C GLY A 239 -3.78 -11.52 2.77
N ILE A 240 -4.81 -11.87 3.57
CA ILE A 240 -5.79 -10.91 4.10
C ILE A 240 -5.14 -9.98 5.14
N VAL A 241 -4.29 -10.51 6.01
CA VAL A 241 -3.53 -9.71 6.99
C VAL A 241 -2.62 -8.72 6.25
N GLY A 242 -1.81 -9.22 5.32
CA GLY A 242 -0.90 -8.38 4.51
C GLY A 242 -1.65 -7.32 3.71
N LEU A 243 -2.80 -7.67 3.11
CA LEU A 243 -3.64 -6.71 2.39
C LEU A 243 -4.13 -5.57 3.28
N LYS A 244 -4.56 -5.85 4.51
CA LYS A 244 -5.00 -4.81 5.45
C LYS A 244 -3.85 -3.89 5.85
N GLU A 245 -2.69 -4.44 6.18
CA GLU A 245 -1.50 -3.66 6.48
C GLU A 245 -1.09 -2.80 5.30
N PHE A 246 -1.09 -3.37 4.10
CA PHE A 246 -0.77 -2.63 2.88
C PHE A 246 -1.78 -1.52 2.60
N MET A 247 -3.07 -1.83 2.66
CA MET A 247 -4.15 -0.88 2.35
C MET A 247 -4.14 0.34 3.27
N TYR A 248 -3.97 0.13 4.57
CA TYR A 248 -4.03 1.22 5.54
C TYR A 248 -2.69 1.92 5.79
N GLY A 249 -1.58 1.22 5.59
CA GLY A 249 -0.27 1.76 5.90
C GLY A 249 0.50 2.25 4.67
N TYR A 250 0.26 1.68 3.49
CA TYR A 250 1.18 1.85 2.36
C TYR A 250 0.53 2.20 1.02
N ALA A 251 -0.73 1.85 0.79
CA ALA A 251 -1.46 2.31 -0.39
C ALA A 251 -1.84 3.79 -0.32
N VAL A 252 -1.72 4.39 0.85
CA VAL A 252 -2.08 5.78 1.16
C VAL A 252 -0.89 6.53 1.74
N ALA A 253 -0.83 7.83 1.48
CA ALA A 253 0.12 8.73 2.15
C ALA A 253 -0.26 8.93 3.64
N PRO A 254 0.66 9.41 4.49
CA PRO A 254 0.41 9.62 5.92
C PRO A 254 -0.82 10.50 6.25
N PHE A 255 -1.18 11.41 5.36
CA PHE A 255 -2.39 12.23 5.45
C PHE A 255 -3.64 11.59 4.79
N GLY A 256 -3.58 10.30 4.45
CA GLY A 256 -4.72 9.49 4.05
C GLY A 256 -5.11 9.53 2.57
N ARG A 257 -4.35 10.18 1.68
CA ARG A 257 -4.63 10.16 0.24
C ARG A 257 -3.96 8.99 -0.46
N ILE A 258 -4.68 8.38 -1.41
CA ILE A 258 -4.19 7.24 -2.19
C ILE A 258 -3.07 7.69 -3.13
N LEU A 259 -1.96 6.96 -3.14
CA LEU A 259 -0.92 7.08 -4.16
C LEU A 259 -1.33 6.30 -5.41
N LEU A 260 -1.25 6.94 -6.57
CA LEU A 260 -1.80 6.39 -7.80
C LEU A 260 -0.84 5.41 -8.46
N TYR A 261 -1.28 4.15 -8.54
CA TYR A 261 -0.71 3.08 -9.35
C TYR A 261 -1.85 2.30 -10.00
N GLY A 262 -1.63 1.79 -11.22
CA GLY A 262 -2.69 1.12 -11.95
C GLY A 262 -3.89 2.03 -12.19
N ASP A 263 -5.06 1.45 -12.32
CA ASP A 263 -6.32 2.16 -12.46
C ASP A 263 -6.79 2.76 -11.13
N SER A 264 -5.92 3.47 -10.44
CA SER A 264 -6.23 4.16 -9.19
C SER A 264 -6.86 5.52 -9.48
N ARG A 265 -7.81 5.91 -8.66
CA ARG A 265 -8.40 7.25 -8.68
C ARG A 265 -7.99 7.99 -7.42
N ASP A 266 -7.64 9.25 -7.59
CA ASP A 266 -7.71 10.18 -6.49
C ASP A 266 -9.17 10.56 -6.36
N THR A 267 -9.76 10.23 -5.23
CA THR A 267 -11.15 10.54 -4.98
C THR A 267 -11.38 12.05 -4.98
N GLU A 268 -12.54 12.44 -5.36
CA GLU A 268 -13.02 13.79 -5.60
C GLU A 268 -12.97 14.69 -4.38
N ALA A 269 -12.71 14.11 -3.22
CA ALA A 269 -12.77 14.79 -1.96
C ALA A 269 -11.53 15.62 -1.71
N GLN A 270 -11.76 16.84 -1.33
CA GLN A 270 -10.74 17.75 -0.77
C GLN A 270 -10.17 17.25 0.55
N LYS A 271 -10.84 16.27 1.16
CA LYS A 271 -10.35 15.55 2.34
C LYS A 271 -9.84 14.20 1.92
N PRO A 272 -8.80 13.70 2.56
CA PRO A 272 -8.14 12.44 2.21
C PRO A 272 -9.11 11.28 1.98
N TRP A 273 -10.20 11.29 2.71
CA TRP A 273 -11.33 10.38 2.57
C TRP A 273 -12.59 11.22 2.68
N ASP A 274 -13.46 11.14 1.68
CA ASP A 274 -14.79 11.64 1.86
C ASP A 274 -15.42 10.97 3.10
N ILE A 275 -16.28 11.68 3.81
CA ILE A 275 -16.98 11.13 4.98
C ILE A 275 -17.69 9.81 4.62
N GLU A 276 -18.20 9.70 3.39
CA GLU A 276 -18.77 8.46 2.87
C GLU A 276 -17.68 7.37 2.69
N ASP A 277 -16.49 7.71 2.20
CA ASP A 277 -15.37 6.80 2.06
C ASP A 277 -14.73 6.45 3.40
N GLY A 278 -14.66 7.39 4.34
CA GLY A 278 -14.25 7.15 5.72
C GLY A 278 -15.16 6.15 6.43
N ALA A 279 -16.46 6.22 6.19
CA ALA A 279 -17.42 5.24 6.68
C ALA A 279 -17.20 3.84 6.07
N ILE A 280 -16.73 3.76 4.83
CA ILE A 280 -16.38 2.50 4.14
C ILE A 280 -15.11 1.90 4.73
N ILE A 281 -14.13 2.72 5.08
CA ILE A 281 -12.88 2.26 5.71
C ILE A 281 -13.12 1.72 7.11
N LEU A 282 -14.08 2.27 7.81
CA LEU A 282 -14.57 1.76 9.11
C LEU A 282 -15.46 0.52 8.96
N SER A 283 -15.41 -0.09 7.81
CA SER A 283 -16.05 -1.35 7.49
C SER A 283 -15.55 -2.50 8.37
N PRO A 284 -16.14 -3.68 8.23
CA PRO A 284 -15.73 -4.92 8.89
C PRO A 284 -14.23 -5.19 8.89
N HIS A 285 -13.49 -4.63 7.92
CA HIS A 285 -12.03 -4.75 7.88
C HIS A 285 -11.32 -4.13 9.08
N ILE A 286 -11.72 -2.93 9.52
CA ILE A 286 -11.13 -2.32 10.72
C ILE A 286 -11.53 -3.08 11.97
N VAL A 287 -12.80 -3.46 12.08
CA VAL A 287 -13.28 -4.24 13.21
C VAL A 287 -12.51 -5.57 13.34
N SER A 288 -12.32 -6.25 12.22
CA SER A 288 -11.53 -7.48 12.18
C SER A 288 -10.03 -7.21 12.37
N ALA A 289 -9.51 -6.09 11.89
CA ALA A 289 -8.11 -5.72 12.07
C ALA A 289 -7.76 -5.54 13.55
N ALA A 290 -8.62 -4.90 14.35
CA ALA A 290 -8.39 -4.76 15.79
C ALA A 290 -8.13 -6.10 16.49
N ARG A 291 -8.76 -7.18 16.01
CA ARG A 291 -8.63 -8.53 16.59
C ARG A 291 -7.54 -9.37 15.94
N TYR A 292 -7.41 -9.31 14.61
CA TYR A 292 -6.62 -10.26 13.84
C TYR A 292 -5.40 -9.65 13.14
N SER A 293 -5.30 -8.32 13.12
CA SER A 293 -4.23 -7.57 12.45
C SER A 293 -3.98 -6.26 13.19
N PRO A 294 -3.44 -6.32 14.44
CA PRO A 294 -3.34 -5.14 15.32
C PRO A 294 -2.53 -3.99 14.69
N GLU A 295 -1.48 -4.29 13.92
CA GLU A 295 -0.71 -3.26 13.22
C GLU A 295 -1.55 -2.57 12.14
N ALA A 296 -2.29 -3.33 11.33
CA ALA A 296 -3.22 -2.76 10.35
C ALA A 296 -4.30 -1.88 11.02
N TYR A 297 -4.76 -2.25 12.23
CA TYR A 297 -5.68 -1.43 13.01
C TYR A 297 -5.06 -0.09 13.41
N LYS A 298 -3.82 -0.09 13.92
CA LYS A 298 -3.11 1.14 14.29
C LYS A 298 -2.91 2.07 13.10
N TYR A 299 -2.51 1.51 11.94
CA TYR A 299 -2.37 2.28 10.70
C TYR A 299 -3.71 2.84 10.22
N ALA A 300 -4.79 2.05 10.31
CA ALA A 300 -6.13 2.52 9.97
C ALA A 300 -6.57 3.67 10.89
N MET A 301 -6.31 3.57 12.19
CA MET A 301 -6.61 4.63 13.16
C MET A 301 -5.82 5.91 12.87
N TRP A 302 -4.54 5.79 12.52
CA TRP A 302 -3.73 6.93 12.08
C TRP A 302 -4.37 7.64 10.88
N VAL A 303 -4.59 6.90 9.80
CA VAL A 303 -5.15 7.45 8.55
C VAL A 303 -6.52 8.10 8.77
N LEU A 304 -7.38 7.49 9.57
CA LEU A 304 -8.73 8.01 9.81
C LEU A 304 -8.73 9.26 10.68
N ARG A 305 -7.95 9.26 11.73
CA ARG A 305 -8.01 10.31 12.75
C ARG A 305 -7.07 11.46 12.44
N GLU A 306 -5.79 11.15 12.26
CA GLU A 306 -4.78 12.16 11.98
C GLU A 306 -4.84 12.60 10.50
N GLY A 307 -4.91 11.63 9.58
CA GLY A 307 -4.97 11.91 8.15
C GLY A 307 -6.29 12.54 7.70
N ALA A 308 -7.42 11.92 8.04
CA ALA A 308 -8.74 12.34 7.55
C ALA A 308 -9.55 13.18 8.55
N GLY A 309 -9.13 13.29 9.80
CA GLY A 309 -9.84 14.01 10.86
C GLY A 309 -11.23 13.42 11.17
N VAL A 310 -11.40 12.10 11.02
CA VAL A 310 -12.68 11.41 11.26
C VAL A 310 -12.88 11.23 12.76
N SER A 311 -14.01 11.72 13.27
CA SER A 311 -14.43 11.51 14.65
C SER A 311 -15.35 10.30 14.79
N GLU A 312 -15.46 9.74 16.00
CA GLU A 312 -16.34 8.60 16.31
C GLU A 312 -17.81 8.83 15.87
N GLY A 313 -18.32 10.06 16.02
CA GLY A 313 -19.71 10.40 15.65
C GLY A 313 -19.99 10.42 14.14
N VAL A 314 -18.96 10.36 13.31
CA VAL A 314 -19.09 10.38 11.83
C VAL A 314 -19.36 8.98 11.27
N LEU A 315 -19.21 7.93 12.06
CA LEU A 315 -19.50 6.54 11.67
C LEU A 315 -20.99 6.30 11.41
N LYS A 316 -21.55 7.08 10.52
CA LYS A 316 -22.93 6.91 10.02
C LYS A 316 -23.06 5.74 9.04
N GLY A 317 -21.96 5.01 8.81
CA GLY A 317 -21.72 4.05 7.76
C GLY A 317 -22.74 2.95 7.59
N HIS A 318 -22.27 1.87 7.08
CA HIS A 318 -23.08 0.70 6.77
C HIS A 318 -23.82 0.17 7.99
N LEU A 319 -25.09 -0.17 7.80
CA LEU A 319 -25.92 -0.75 8.85
C LEU A 319 -25.39 -2.10 9.35
N SER A 320 -24.66 -2.83 8.51
CA SER A 320 -23.92 -4.03 8.88
C SER A 320 -22.84 -3.75 9.94
N ASN A 321 -22.19 -2.61 9.93
CA ASN A 321 -21.20 -2.23 10.91
C ASN A 321 -21.76 -2.26 12.33
N TYR A 322 -23.04 -1.93 12.50
CA TYR A 322 -23.66 -2.01 13.83
C TYR A 322 -23.61 -3.45 14.40
N LEU A 323 -24.00 -4.44 13.60
CA LEU A 323 -24.04 -5.83 14.03
C LEU A 323 -22.63 -6.37 14.33
N ILE A 324 -21.68 -6.03 13.46
CA ILE A 324 -20.29 -6.44 13.56
C ILE A 324 -19.65 -5.84 14.81
N MET A 325 -19.80 -4.55 15.01
CA MET A 325 -19.21 -3.83 16.14
C MET A 325 -19.89 -4.23 17.45
N ALA A 326 -21.19 -4.48 17.45
CA ALA A 326 -21.90 -5.01 18.62
C ALA A 326 -21.42 -6.41 18.99
N GLY A 327 -21.21 -7.29 18.00
CA GLY A 327 -20.65 -8.61 18.20
C GLY A 327 -19.21 -8.57 18.75
N THR A 328 -18.40 -7.66 18.25
CA THR A 328 -17.02 -7.45 18.73
C THR A 328 -17.01 -6.93 20.15
N ALA A 329 -17.86 -5.99 20.50
CA ALA A 329 -17.97 -5.44 21.85
C ALA A 329 -18.40 -6.52 22.87
N LYS A 330 -19.28 -7.45 22.49
CA LYS A 330 -19.70 -8.58 23.33
C LYS A 330 -18.52 -9.48 23.74
N ASN A 331 -17.53 -9.60 22.89
CA ASN A 331 -16.33 -10.40 23.15
C ASN A 331 -15.24 -9.63 23.97
N ASN A 332 -15.63 -8.63 24.75
CA ASN A 332 -14.75 -7.78 25.57
C ASN A 332 -13.70 -6.98 24.76
N ASN A 333 -14.00 -6.68 23.55
CA ASN A 333 -13.15 -5.81 22.73
C ASN A 333 -14.05 -4.72 22.09
N PRO A 334 -14.56 -3.77 22.90
CA PRO A 334 -15.29 -2.64 22.34
C PRO A 334 -14.34 -1.88 21.43
N LEU A 335 -14.71 -1.75 20.19
CA LEU A 335 -14.09 -0.80 19.28
C LEU A 335 -14.55 0.59 19.68
N GLU A 336 -13.98 1.07 20.75
CA GLU A 336 -13.92 2.50 20.98
C GLU A 336 -12.72 3.01 20.17
N PHE A 337 -12.90 4.08 19.41
CA PHE A 337 -11.79 4.76 18.75
C PHE A 337 -10.83 5.25 19.82
N ASN A 338 -9.91 4.41 20.20
CA ASN A 338 -8.93 4.76 21.20
C ASN A 338 -7.81 5.57 20.53
N THR A 339 -7.70 6.83 20.93
CA THR A 339 -6.67 7.75 20.47
C THR A 339 -5.25 7.24 20.69
N GLY A 340 -5.05 6.35 21.67
CA GLY A 340 -3.72 5.83 22.00
C GLY A 340 -3.17 4.78 21.06
N ASP A 341 -4.00 4.24 20.15
CA ASP A 341 -3.58 3.13 19.27
C ASP A 341 -3.29 3.57 17.82
N ALA A 342 -3.36 4.86 17.51
CA ALA A 342 -3.01 5.38 16.19
C ALA A 342 -1.49 5.47 16.04
N VAL A 343 -0.95 4.81 15.02
CA VAL A 343 0.48 4.79 14.70
C VAL A 343 0.65 4.95 13.19
N MET A 344 1.52 5.86 12.76
CA MET A 344 1.90 6.00 11.37
C MET A 344 2.70 4.77 10.93
N ALA A 345 2.40 4.24 9.73
CA ALA A 345 3.15 3.12 9.19
C ALA A 345 4.63 3.51 8.96
N PRO A 346 5.59 2.69 9.40
CA PRO A 346 7.01 2.94 9.16
C PRO A 346 7.41 2.55 7.73
N SER A 347 8.61 2.92 7.29
CA SER A 347 9.19 2.40 6.04
C SER A 347 9.15 0.88 5.97
N ARG A 348 8.79 0.32 4.80
CA ARG A 348 8.69 -1.12 4.59
C ARG A 348 8.97 -1.52 3.15
N LEU A 349 9.61 -2.67 3.00
CA LEU A 349 9.85 -3.31 1.71
C LEU A 349 8.97 -4.56 1.59
N PHE A 350 8.26 -4.66 0.47
CA PHE A 350 7.48 -5.79 0.04
C PHE A 350 8.14 -6.39 -1.21
N GLU A 351 7.74 -7.58 -1.62
CA GLU A 351 8.26 -8.17 -2.86
C GLU A 351 7.90 -7.33 -4.09
N ASN A 352 6.72 -6.72 -4.10
CA ASN A 352 6.17 -5.99 -5.24
C ASN A 352 6.08 -4.46 -5.03
N TYR A 353 6.46 -3.98 -3.85
CA TYR A 353 6.28 -2.59 -3.48
C TYR A 353 7.31 -2.15 -2.45
N ALA A 354 7.78 -0.93 -2.55
CA ALA A 354 8.60 -0.31 -1.52
C ALA A 354 7.95 0.98 -1.04
N ALA A 355 8.05 1.23 0.26
CA ALA A 355 7.63 2.47 0.90
C ALA A 355 8.73 2.99 1.82
N LEU A 356 9.22 4.19 1.57
CA LEU A 356 10.17 4.91 2.42
C LEU A 356 9.47 6.13 3.02
N ILE A 357 9.41 6.17 4.35
CA ILE A 357 8.61 7.15 5.11
C ILE A 357 9.50 7.78 6.17
N THR A 358 9.29 9.07 6.45
CA THR A 358 9.98 9.75 7.56
C THR A 358 9.68 9.05 8.88
N ASN A 359 10.71 8.86 9.71
CA ASN A 359 10.58 8.18 11.01
C ASN A 359 9.75 8.97 12.03
N GLU A 360 9.60 10.26 11.87
CA GLU A 360 8.78 11.11 12.72
C GLU A 360 7.32 11.05 12.32
N GLU A 361 6.44 10.72 13.26
CA GLU A 361 5.00 10.64 13.02
C GLU A 361 4.41 12.02 12.74
N SER A 362 3.94 12.22 11.51
CA SER A 362 3.31 13.47 11.06
C SER A 362 2.46 13.23 9.83
N THR A 363 1.37 13.98 9.69
CA THR A 363 0.62 14.06 8.43
C THR A 363 1.39 14.79 7.32
N GLU A 364 2.45 15.52 7.69
CA GLU A 364 3.39 16.17 6.77
C GLU A 364 4.59 15.29 6.42
N ALA A 365 4.67 14.08 6.96
CA ALA A 365 5.77 13.14 6.75
C ALA A 365 6.06 12.95 5.26
N LEU A 366 7.34 12.88 4.91
CA LEU A 366 7.78 12.54 3.57
C LEU A 366 7.50 11.06 3.32
N TYR A 367 6.97 10.77 2.15
CA TYR A 367 6.65 9.42 1.72
C TYR A 367 6.99 9.23 0.24
N MET A 368 7.76 8.20 -0.07
CA MET A 368 7.98 7.74 -1.44
C MET A 368 7.69 6.27 -1.55
N SER A 369 7.04 5.89 -2.62
CA SER A 369 6.79 4.49 -2.95
C SER A 369 7.22 4.14 -4.36
N MET A 370 7.47 2.85 -4.60
CA MET A 370 7.69 2.27 -5.91
C MET A 370 6.87 1.02 -6.09
N LEU A 371 6.16 0.91 -7.22
CA LEU A 371 5.50 -0.32 -7.64
C LEU A 371 6.39 -1.03 -8.67
N ASN A 372 6.68 -2.31 -8.41
CA ASN A 372 7.35 -3.20 -9.35
C ASN A 372 6.83 -4.62 -9.15
N LEU A 373 5.90 -5.03 -10.00
CA LEU A 373 5.23 -6.32 -9.87
C LEU A 373 6.10 -7.46 -10.37
N LYS A 374 6.12 -8.58 -9.62
CA LYS A 374 6.74 -9.83 -9.99
C LYS A 374 5.68 -10.90 -10.20
N GLY A 375 5.62 -11.47 -11.38
CA GLY A 375 4.79 -12.62 -11.71
C GLY A 375 3.39 -12.30 -12.19
N ASN A 376 2.51 -11.73 -11.39
CA ASN A 376 1.10 -11.56 -11.72
C ASN A 376 0.75 -10.13 -12.15
N THR A 377 0.02 -10.02 -13.25
CA THR A 377 -0.64 -8.78 -13.66
C THR A 377 -2.13 -8.97 -13.77
N GLU A 378 -2.83 -7.84 -13.71
CA GLU A 378 -4.24 -7.77 -13.95
C GLU A 378 -4.59 -6.78 -15.06
N TYR A 379 -5.84 -6.78 -15.51
CA TYR A 379 -6.31 -5.85 -16.53
C TYR A 379 -6.05 -4.38 -16.13
N HIS A 380 -6.22 -4.07 -14.84
CA HIS A 380 -6.08 -2.72 -14.27
C HIS A 380 -4.65 -2.31 -13.92
N THR A 381 -3.65 -3.15 -14.18
CA THR A 381 -2.24 -2.80 -14.05
C THR A 381 -1.81 -1.96 -15.25
N ASN A 382 -1.07 -0.88 -15.03
CA ASN A 382 -0.50 -0.04 -16.08
C ASN A 382 0.92 -0.50 -16.47
N TYR A 383 1.49 0.08 -17.56
CA TYR A 383 2.86 -0.17 -17.99
C TYR A 383 3.83 0.74 -17.21
N GLU A 384 3.94 0.52 -15.90
CA GLU A 384 4.57 1.42 -14.95
C GLU A 384 5.63 0.75 -14.05
N THR A 385 6.36 -0.23 -14.58
CA THR A 385 7.42 -0.93 -13.84
C THR A 385 8.46 0.06 -13.32
N ASN A 386 8.88 -0.07 -12.07
CA ASN A 386 9.76 0.86 -11.37
C ASN A 386 9.22 2.32 -11.29
N ALA A 387 7.91 2.51 -11.39
CA ALA A 387 7.32 3.84 -11.24
C ALA A 387 7.34 4.30 -9.79
N LEU A 388 7.60 5.58 -9.58
CA LEU A 388 7.60 6.23 -8.28
C LEU A 388 6.34 7.08 -8.07
N ALA A 389 5.87 7.14 -6.83
CA ALA A 389 4.93 8.13 -6.36
C ALA A 389 5.45 8.74 -5.06
N MET A 390 5.19 10.02 -4.82
CA MET A 390 5.76 10.75 -3.69
C MET A 390 4.75 11.70 -3.08
N ALA A 391 4.78 11.77 -1.74
CA ALA A 391 4.01 12.72 -0.94
C ALA A 391 4.90 13.36 0.14
N GLY A 392 4.47 14.48 0.67
CA GLY A 392 5.13 15.16 1.78
C GLY A 392 4.49 16.51 2.03
N TYR A 393 4.64 17.02 3.23
CA TYR A 393 4.05 18.29 3.67
C TYR A 393 2.53 18.36 3.44
N GLY A 394 1.84 17.21 3.66
CA GLY A 394 0.40 17.08 3.49
C GLY A 394 -0.10 17.04 2.03
N GLU A 395 0.78 16.94 1.04
CA GLU A 395 0.45 16.99 -0.39
C GLU A 395 1.05 15.84 -1.20
N ILE A 396 0.39 15.45 -2.31
CA ILE A 396 0.99 14.59 -3.32
C ILE A 396 1.98 15.44 -4.14
N LEU A 397 3.24 15.06 -4.16
CA LEU A 397 4.32 15.81 -4.81
C LEU A 397 4.67 15.27 -6.20
N LEU A 398 4.72 13.94 -6.34
CA LEU A 398 4.99 13.25 -7.60
C LEU A 398 3.88 12.24 -7.85
N ARG A 399 3.26 12.29 -9.02
CA ARG A 399 2.02 11.59 -9.30
C ARG A 399 2.08 10.78 -10.59
N ASN A 400 1.56 9.57 -10.61
CA ASN A 400 1.24 8.84 -11.82
C ASN A 400 -0.15 9.25 -12.33
N ALA A 401 -0.45 9.01 -13.61
CA ALA A 401 -1.70 9.50 -14.20
C ALA A 401 -2.97 8.79 -13.68
N GLY A 402 -2.85 7.56 -13.19
CA GLY A 402 -3.95 6.80 -12.60
C GLY A 402 -5.00 6.36 -13.63
N TYR A 403 -6.27 6.31 -13.20
CA TYR A 403 -7.40 5.84 -14.01
C TYR A 403 -8.06 6.98 -14.79
N ASP A 404 -8.30 6.78 -16.09
CA ASP A 404 -8.87 7.79 -16.98
C ASP A 404 -10.41 7.75 -17.13
N GLY A 405 -11.05 6.69 -16.64
CA GLY A 405 -12.49 6.51 -16.83
C GLY A 405 -12.82 5.82 -18.17
N PRO A 406 -13.93 6.16 -18.84
CA PRO A 406 -14.36 5.49 -20.06
C PRO A 406 -13.37 5.70 -21.23
N ASN A 407 -13.26 4.71 -22.08
CA ASN A 407 -12.37 4.49 -23.22
C ASN A 407 -12.32 5.64 -24.29
N ASN A 408 -12.28 6.88 -23.91
CA ASN A 408 -12.34 8.04 -24.80
C ASN A 408 -11.20 9.01 -24.47
N ASP A 409 -10.76 9.73 -25.49
CA ASP A 409 -9.88 10.87 -25.33
C ASP A 409 -10.51 11.93 -24.44
N VAL A 410 -9.71 12.52 -23.56
CA VAL A 410 -10.15 13.53 -22.60
C VAL A 410 -9.41 14.83 -22.85
N THR A 411 -10.15 15.93 -23.03
CA THR A 411 -9.58 17.28 -23.14
C THR A 411 -9.85 18.04 -21.83
N ILE A 412 -8.78 18.45 -21.16
CA ILE A 412 -8.82 19.20 -19.90
C ILE A 412 -7.93 20.43 -20.06
N ASP A 413 -8.46 21.60 -19.74
CA ASP A 413 -7.77 22.89 -19.84
C ASP A 413 -7.11 23.12 -21.23
N GLY A 414 -7.77 22.63 -22.29
CA GLY A 414 -7.27 22.73 -23.67
C GLY A 414 -6.20 21.70 -24.04
N VAL A 415 -5.83 20.80 -23.15
CA VAL A 415 -4.89 19.72 -23.39
C VAL A 415 -5.63 18.41 -23.57
N THR A 416 -5.37 17.70 -24.67
CA THR A 416 -5.96 16.39 -24.95
C THR A 416 -5.00 15.29 -24.56
N ALA A 417 -5.44 14.40 -23.65
CA ALA A 417 -4.83 13.10 -23.39
C ALA A 417 -5.67 12.01 -24.07
N THR A 418 -5.02 11.18 -24.85
CA THR A 418 -5.68 10.02 -25.45
C THR A 418 -5.80 8.89 -24.44
N PHE A 419 -6.82 8.05 -24.57
CA PHE A 419 -6.97 6.83 -23.78
C PHE A 419 -5.69 5.99 -23.77
N ASN A 420 -5.04 5.85 -24.94
CA ASN A 420 -3.79 5.11 -25.08
C ASN A 420 -2.62 5.76 -24.31
N PHE A 421 -2.70 7.04 -23.98
CA PHE A 421 -1.65 7.70 -23.19
C PHE A 421 -1.58 7.15 -21.77
N ILE A 422 -2.72 6.91 -21.14
CA ILE A 422 -2.76 6.48 -19.73
C ILE A 422 -2.63 4.96 -19.59
N HIS A 423 -3.51 4.21 -20.22
CA HIS A 423 -3.56 2.75 -20.04
C HIS A 423 -2.49 1.96 -20.77
N SER A 424 -1.98 2.50 -21.85
CA SER A 424 -1.12 1.75 -22.77
C SER A 424 0.26 2.33 -22.93
N ASN A 425 0.63 3.34 -22.12
CA ASN A 425 1.90 4.02 -22.27
C ASN A 425 2.61 4.26 -20.94
N SER A 426 3.88 3.90 -20.85
CA SER A 426 4.74 4.16 -19.69
C SER A 426 5.04 5.65 -19.50
N GLU A 427 4.78 6.48 -20.52
CA GLU A 427 4.92 7.95 -20.47
C GLU A 427 4.01 8.58 -19.40
N SER A 428 2.94 7.90 -18.97
CA SER A 428 2.01 8.38 -17.96
C SER A 428 2.46 8.10 -16.51
N ALA A 429 3.62 7.50 -16.31
CA ALA A 429 4.15 7.13 -15.01
C ALA A 429 5.55 7.71 -14.77
N ASN A 430 5.93 7.91 -13.51
CA ASN A 430 7.26 8.36 -13.09
C ASN A 430 8.29 7.24 -13.23
N THR A 431 8.55 6.82 -14.45
CA THR A 431 9.48 5.74 -14.81
C THR A 431 10.37 6.15 -15.96
N LEU A 432 11.04 5.22 -16.60
CA LEU A 432 11.84 5.48 -17.79
C LEU A 432 11.39 4.66 -18.99
N MET A 433 11.73 5.13 -20.17
CA MET A 433 11.50 4.46 -21.44
C MET A 433 12.82 4.36 -22.22
N ILE A 434 13.01 3.26 -22.96
CA ILE A 434 14.14 3.05 -23.86
C ILE A 434 13.68 3.28 -25.29
N GLY A 435 14.40 4.14 -26.03
CA GLY A 435 14.08 4.50 -27.42
C GLY A 435 12.71 5.15 -27.59
N GLY A 436 12.17 5.80 -26.56
CA GLY A 436 10.84 6.40 -26.55
C GLY A 436 9.69 5.39 -26.63
N LYS A 437 9.97 4.09 -26.40
CA LYS A 437 8.97 3.02 -26.45
C LYS A 437 8.40 2.75 -25.06
N ARG A 438 7.09 2.46 -25.01
CA ARG A 438 6.45 1.96 -23.80
C ARG A 438 7.09 0.65 -23.35
N HIS A 439 6.90 0.29 -22.09
CA HIS A 439 7.26 -1.04 -21.58
C HIS A 439 6.53 -2.14 -22.38
N ALA A 440 7.24 -3.22 -22.66
CA ALA A 440 6.67 -4.39 -23.34
C ALA A 440 5.80 -5.23 -22.40
N SER A 441 6.10 -5.20 -21.10
CA SER A 441 5.38 -5.91 -20.05
C SER A 441 4.97 -4.94 -18.94
N LYS A 442 3.95 -5.33 -18.18
CA LYS A 442 3.53 -4.69 -16.93
C LYS A 442 4.25 -5.30 -15.71
N VAL A 443 5.01 -6.36 -15.90
CA VAL A 443 5.74 -7.13 -14.89
C VAL A 443 7.21 -6.79 -14.99
N GLY A 444 7.83 -6.50 -13.84
CA GLY A 444 9.26 -6.48 -13.62
C GLY A 444 9.71 -7.69 -12.78
N ASP A 445 10.80 -7.52 -12.06
CA ASP A 445 11.40 -8.56 -11.22
C ASP A 445 11.10 -8.34 -9.71
N GLY A 446 10.35 -7.29 -9.37
CA GLY A 446 10.02 -6.90 -8.00
C GLY A 446 11.07 -5.99 -7.34
N ILE A 447 10.94 -5.85 -6.03
CA ILE A 447 11.92 -5.21 -5.14
C ILE A 447 12.92 -6.30 -4.73
N ILE A 448 14.13 -6.21 -5.25
CA ILE A 448 15.10 -7.30 -5.15
C ILE A 448 16.12 -7.12 -4.03
N GLU A 449 16.26 -5.91 -3.49
CA GLU A 449 17.26 -5.60 -2.48
C GLU A 449 16.83 -4.35 -1.69
N GLY A 450 17.20 -4.26 -0.41
CA GLY A 450 17.04 -3.04 0.36
C GLY A 450 17.07 -3.24 1.88
N PHE A 451 17.02 -2.11 2.59
CA PHE A 451 16.88 -2.02 4.04
C PHE A 451 16.23 -0.70 4.45
N VAL A 452 15.56 -0.72 5.61
CA VAL A 452 14.85 0.43 6.19
C VAL A 452 15.24 0.61 7.67
N GLY A 453 14.77 1.72 8.28
CA GLY A 453 14.98 2.03 9.69
C GLY A 453 16.37 2.60 10.01
N GLN A 454 16.95 3.37 9.07
CA GLN A 454 18.25 4.03 9.22
C GLN A 454 18.17 5.49 8.77
N ASP A 455 19.20 6.31 9.04
CA ASP A 455 19.27 7.69 8.55
C ASP A 455 19.33 7.78 7.01
N MET A 456 19.80 6.72 6.37
CA MET A 456 19.69 6.50 4.94
C MET A 456 19.04 5.14 4.72
N GLU A 457 17.88 5.13 4.12
CA GLU A 457 17.14 3.92 3.75
C GLU A 457 17.29 3.67 2.26
N TYR A 458 17.22 2.42 1.86
CA TYR A 458 17.54 2.02 0.50
C TYR A 458 16.66 0.89 0.01
N PHE A 459 16.28 0.95 -1.26
CA PHE A 459 15.78 -0.20 -2.00
C PHE A 459 16.20 -0.18 -3.48
N ARG A 460 16.17 -1.38 -4.10
CA ARG A 460 16.39 -1.59 -5.53
C ARG A 460 15.23 -2.35 -6.14
N GLY A 461 14.63 -1.79 -7.19
CA GLY A 461 13.72 -2.49 -8.09
C GLY A 461 14.42 -2.88 -9.38
N SER A 462 14.04 -4.02 -9.95
CA SER A 462 14.62 -4.56 -11.19
C SER A 462 13.56 -4.77 -12.26
N SER A 463 13.95 -4.55 -13.50
CA SER A 463 13.09 -4.80 -14.66
C SER A 463 13.96 -5.29 -15.83
N SER A 464 13.92 -6.59 -16.11
CA SER A 464 14.66 -7.20 -17.22
C SER A 464 13.80 -7.40 -18.46
N ASP A 465 12.55 -7.81 -18.30
CA ASP A 465 11.67 -8.18 -19.42
C ASP A 465 10.64 -7.08 -19.80
N ALA A 466 10.47 -6.07 -18.95
CA ALA A 466 9.48 -5.03 -19.17
C ALA A 466 9.92 -3.97 -20.17
N ILE A 467 11.21 -3.80 -20.40
CA ILE A 467 11.80 -2.79 -21.28
C ILE A 467 12.73 -3.44 -22.32
N ALA A 468 13.14 -2.67 -23.34
CA ALA A 468 14.11 -3.14 -24.35
C ALA A 468 15.55 -3.10 -23.79
N GLY A 469 15.84 -3.92 -22.78
CA GLY A 469 17.07 -3.97 -22.02
C GLY A 469 16.85 -4.32 -20.57
N THR A 470 17.72 -3.85 -19.67
CA THR A 470 17.56 -4.00 -18.22
C THR A 470 17.56 -2.64 -17.53
N HIS A 471 16.79 -2.52 -16.47
CA HIS A 471 16.68 -1.33 -15.66
C HIS A 471 16.69 -1.69 -14.17
N PHE A 472 17.69 -1.23 -13.46
CA PHE A 472 17.70 -1.19 -12.00
C PHE A 472 17.45 0.23 -11.56
N ARG A 473 16.45 0.42 -10.71
CA ARG A 473 16.19 1.70 -10.04
C ARG A 473 16.48 1.56 -8.56
N ASP A 474 17.46 2.31 -8.12
CA ASP A 474 17.84 2.46 -6.72
C ASP A 474 17.24 3.74 -6.18
N VAL A 475 16.69 3.68 -4.99
CA VAL A 475 16.25 4.85 -4.25
C VAL A 475 16.93 4.88 -2.89
N VAL A 476 17.60 5.97 -2.58
CA VAL A 476 18.12 6.27 -1.26
C VAL A 476 17.30 7.39 -0.66
N PHE A 477 16.66 7.14 0.45
CA PHE A 477 16.00 8.16 1.25
C PHE A 477 16.95 8.65 2.34
N VAL A 478 17.27 9.91 2.29
CA VAL A 478 18.03 10.59 3.33
C VAL A 478 17.03 11.16 4.31
N GLN A 479 16.90 10.55 5.47
CA GLN A 479 15.99 10.97 6.53
C GLN A 479 16.29 12.37 7.03
N PRO A 480 15.28 13.19 7.37
CA PRO A 480 15.51 14.46 8.04
C PRO A 480 16.23 14.24 9.37
N SER A 481 17.27 14.99 9.63
CA SER A 481 18.06 14.87 10.84
C SER A 481 18.85 16.14 11.14
N ASN A 482 19.13 16.42 12.41
CA ASN A 482 19.97 17.56 12.83
C ASN A 482 19.53 18.93 12.25
N GLY A 483 18.21 19.13 12.08
CA GLY A 483 17.65 20.37 11.55
C GLY A 483 17.75 20.53 10.03
N VAL A 484 18.14 19.48 9.29
CA VAL A 484 18.13 19.48 7.82
C VAL A 484 16.98 18.63 7.27
N ASN A 485 16.49 19.04 6.12
CA ASN A 485 15.34 18.42 5.47
C ASN A 485 15.70 17.08 4.83
N GLY A 486 14.75 16.15 4.83
CA GLY A 486 14.87 14.88 4.12
C GLY A 486 14.66 15.04 2.62
N TYR A 487 15.23 14.13 1.83
CA TYR A 487 15.09 14.09 0.37
C TYR A 487 15.42 12.70 -0.19
N TYR A 488 15.12 12.50 -1.47
CA TYR A 488 15.32 11.22 -2.14
C TYR A 488 16.36 11.35 -3.27
N ILE A 489 17.23 10.37 -3.37
CA ILE A 489 18.19 10.21 -4.46
C ILE A 489 17.74 9.00 -5.28
N VAL A 490 17.40 9.22 -6.55
CA VAL A 490 17.03 8.17 -7.50
C VAL A 490 18.20 7.92 -8.43
N MET A 491 18.63 6.68 -8.52
CA MET A 491 19.76 6.25 -9.34
C MET A 491 19.31 5.13 -10.27
N ASP A 492 19.32 5.39 -11.56
CA ASP A 492 18.89 4.47 -12.60
C ASP A 492 20.11 3.88 -13.31
N HIS A 493 20.27 2.56 -13.29
CA HIS A 493 21.24 1.82 -14.09
C HIS A 493 20.52 1.13 -15.23
N VAL A 494 20.82 1.55 -16.45
CA VAL A 494 20.15 1.07 -17.65
C VAL A 494 21.14 0.42 -18.60
N THR A 495 20.79 -0.76 -19.08
CA THR A 495 21.49 -1.40 -20.22
C THR A 495 20.47 -1.58 -21.34
N THR A 496 20.73 -1.02 -22.52
CA THR A 496 19.83 -1.12 -23.67
C THR A 496 20.23 -2.29 -24.60
N ASP A 497 19.26 -2.86 -25.33
CA ASP A 497 19.52 -3.93 -26.28
C ASP A 497 20.38 -3.46 -27.45
N THR A 498 20.24 -2.22 -27.84
CA THR A 498 20.96 -1.64 -28.97
C THR A 498 21.77 -0.39 -28.57
N THR A 499 22.86 -0.11 -29.31
CA THR A 499 23.73 1.07 -29.11
C THR A 499 23.11 2.38 -29.62
N LYS A 500 21.96 2.31 -30.28
CA LYS A 500 21.27 3.47 -30.85
C LYS A 500 20.13 3.99 -30.01
N ASP A 501 19.76 3.22 -28.96
CA ASP A 501 18.68 3.60 -28.10
C ASP A 501 19.14 4.67 -27.10
N ASN A 502 18.26 5.62 -26.86
CA ASN A 502 18.38 6.61 -25.79
C ASN A 502 17.45 6.23 -24.63
N VAL A 503 17.70 6.82 -23.48
CA VAL A 503 16.89 6.63 -22.26
C VAL A 503 16.15 7.92 -21.96
N ASN A 504 14.82 7.84 -21.81
CA ASN A 504 13.98 8.95 -21.41
C ASN A 504 13.45 8.70 -20.00
N VAL A 505 13.88 9.49 -19.04
CA VAL A 505 13.32 9.51 -17.69
C VAL A 505 12.21 10.55 -17.66
N VAL A 506 11.04 10.16 -17.12
CA VAL A 506 9.87 11.02 -17.08
C VAL A 506 9.51 11.31 -15.62
N TRP A 507 9.29 12.58 -15.31
CA TRP A 507 8.85 13.04 -14.00
C TRP A 507 7.55 13.82 -14.12
N HIS A 508 6.58 13.48 -13.26
CA HIS A 508 5.27 14.11 -13.20
C HIS A 508 5.08 14.81 -11.85
N PRO A 509 5.64 16.01 -11.66
CA PRO A 509 5.31 16.83 -10.51
C PRO A 509 3.81 17.10 -10.49
N ASN A 510 3.21 17.06 -9.30
CA ASN A 510 1.77 17.31 -9.12
C ASN A 510 1.48 18.82 -9.21
N ALA A 511 1.82 19.45 -10.31
CA ALA A 511 1.76 20.89 -10.53
C ALA A 511 1.31 21.24 -11.95
N ALA A 512 0.55 22.32 -12.06
CA ALA A 512 0.11 22.83 -13.38
C ALA A 512 1.29 23.39 -14.20
N THR A 513 2.32 23.91 -13.54
CA THR A 513 3.49 24.54 -14.17
C THR A 513 4.78 24.10 -13.51
N LEU A 514 5.77 23.82 -14.32
CA LEU A 514 7.13 23.51 -13.92
C LEU A 514 8.04 24.67 -14.31
N ASN A 515 8.76 25.22 -13.33
CA ASN A 515 9.68 26.32 -13.55
C ASN A 515 11.12 25.81 -13.67
N THR A 516 11.82 26.22 -14.71
CA THR A 516 13.26 25.97 -14.84
C THR A 516 14.02 27.01 -14.02
N LEU A 517 14.85 26.56 -13.09
CA LEU A 517 15.76 27.43 -12.35
C LEU A 517 17.04 27.70 -13.18
N LYS A 518 17.75 28.76 -12.82
CA LYS A 518 18.77 29.48 -13.57
C LYS A 518 19.95 28.68 -14.20
N ASP A 519 20.13 27.41 -13.84
CA ASP A 519 21.24 26.58 -14.31
C ASP A 519 20.81 25.40 -15.23
N ASP A 520 19.56 25.42 -15.71
CA ASP A 520 18.97 24.41 -16.59
C ASP A 520 19.06 22.95 -16.07
N THR A 521 19.32 22.76 -14.78
CA THR A 521 19.48 21.44 -14.15
C THR A 521 18.54 21.25 -12.97
N LYS A 522 17.89 22.32 -12.54
CA LYS A 522 16.91 22.33 -11.44
C LYS A 522 15.55 22.73 -12.00
N TYR A 523 14.54 21.92 -11.70
CA TYR A 523 13.16 22.15 -12.08
C TYR A 523 12.34 22.25 -10.82
N PHE A 524 11.71 23.39 -10.61
CA PHE A 524 10.96 23.71 -9.43
C PHE A 524 9.47 23.67 -9.72
N SER A 525 8.72 22.95 -8.92
CA SER A 525 7.26 22.86 -8.98
C SER A 525 6.65 23.37 -7.70
N GLU A 526 5.80 24.35 -7.77
CA GLU A 526 4.87 24.68 -6.71
C GLU A 526 3.65 23.80 -6.86
N ILE A 527 3.30 23.07 -5.81
CA ILE A 527 2.13 22.21 -5.79
C ILE A 527 0.90 23.08 -5.52
N LYS A 528 0.53 23.87 -6.52
CA LYS A 528 -0.66 24.72 -6.49
C LYS A 528 -1.65 24.24 -7.53
N ILE A 529 -2.83 23.89 -7.09
CA ILE A 529 -3.89 23.40 -7.95
C ILE A 529 -5.13 24.26 -7.76
N GLU A 530 -5.60 24.89 -8.84
CA GLU A 530 -6.80 25.74 -8.80
C GLU A 530 -8.08 24.93 -8.64
N LYS A 531 -9.07 25.49 -7.93
CA LYS A 531 -10.41 24.91 -7.81
C LYS A 531 -11.06 24.73 -9.19
N GLY A 532 -11.42 23.50 -9.52
CA GLY A 532 -12.20 23.21 -10.72
C GLY A 532 -13.65 23.67 -10.63
N LYS A 533 -14.29 23.93 -11.77
CA LYS A 533 -15.68 24.39 -11.86
C LYS A 533 -16.72 23.32 -11.47
N LYS A 534 -16.37 22.05 -11.37
CA LYS A 534 -17.27 20.91 -11.11
C LYS A 534 -16.87 20.03 -9.94
N GLY A 535 -16.32 20.60 -8.93
CA GLY A 535 -15.87 19.86 -7.75
C GLY A 535 -14.42 20.21 -7.42
N PRO A 536 -13.92 19.78 -6.28
CA PRO A 536 -12.56 20.04 -5.91
C PRO A 536 -11.63 19.29 -6.84
N ARG A 537 -11.02 19.99 -7.77
CA ARG A 537 -9.70 19.59 -8.23
C ARG A 537 -8.85 19.54 -6.99
N LEU A 538 -7.85 18.69 -6.97
CA LEU A 538 -6.89 18.62 -5.87
C LEU A 538 -6.65 20.01 -5.28
N TYR A 539 -7.06 20.18 -4.05
CA TYR A 539 -6.98 21.44 -3.34
C TYR A 539 -5.76 21.36 -2.45
N THR A 540 -4.80 22.22 -2.68
CA THR A 540 -3.65 22.32 -1.80
C THR A 540 -3.93 23.42 -0.79
N GLU A 541 -4.04 23.05 0.48
CA GLU A 541 -4.06 23.98 1.60
C GLU A 541 -2.63 24.35 2.02
N ASN A 542 -1.66 23.50 1.67
CA ASN A 542 -0.26 23.64 2.04
C ASN A 542 0.57 24.12 0.84
N GLU A 543 1.55 24.94 1.10
CA GLU A 543 2.46 25.48 0.08
C GLU A 543 3.63 24.53 -0.18
N ALA A 544 3.33 23.26 -0.46
CA ALA A 544 4.33 22.24 -0.75
C ALA A 544 5.05 22.51 -2.08
N THR A 545 6.30 22.12 -2.17
CA THR A 545 7.15 22.29 -3.35
C THR A 545 7.93 21.01 -3.63
N LEU A 546 8.34 20.84 -4.88
CA LEU A 546 9.28 19.79 -5.29
C LEU A 546 10.37 20.38 -6.18
N THR A 547 11.62 20.22 -5.78
CA THR A 547 12.78 20.47 -6.65
C THR A 547 13.26 19.15 -7.24
N THR A 548 13.24 19.06 -8.56
CA THR A 548 13.82 17.94 -9.32
C THR A 548 15.17 18.38 -9.86
N PHE A 549 16.26 17.80 -9.37
CA PHE A 549 17.61 18.13 -9.80
C PHE A 549 18.23 16.96 -10.58
N LEU A 550 18.63 17.24 -11.82
CA LEU A 550 19.25 16.26 -12.71
C LEU A 550 20.76 16.21 -12.45
N GLY A 551 21.22 15.36 -11.53
CA GLY A 551 22.63 15.23 -11.15
C GLY A 551 23.49 14.68 -12.27
N THR A 552 23.01 13.73 -13.07
CA THR A 552 23.61 13.35 -14.34
C THR A 552 23.14 14.30 -15.44
N PRO A 553 24.05 14.90 -16.26
CA PRO A 553 23.65 15.81 -17.34
C PRO A 553 22.87 15.06 -18.43
N PRO A 554 21.60 15.45 -18.73
CA PRO A 554 20.87 14.90 -19.86
C PRO A 554 21.42 15.45 -21.18
N ALA A 555 21.24 14.70 -22.27
CA ALA A 555 21.50 15.16 -23.63
C ALA A 555 20.50 16.25 -24.06
N SER A 556 19.26 16.15 -23.61
CA SER A 556 18.23 17.17 -23.79
C SER A 556 17.14 17.06 -22.74
N VAL A 557 16.45 18.17 -22.50
CA VAL A 557 15.28 18.24 -21.65
C VAL A 557 14.11 18.84 -22.40
N LYS A 558 12.92 18.30 -22.16
CA LYS A 558 11.67 18.82 -22.71
C LYS A 558 10.63 18.89 -21.61
N ILE A 559 9.95 20.01 -21.49
CA ILE A 559 8.73 20.15 -20.70
C ILE A 559 7.55 20.02 -21.65
N LYS A 560 6.63 19.12 -21.36
CA LYS A 560 5.44 18.84 -22.16
C LYS A 560 4.20 19.00 -21.32
N LYS A 561 3.25 19.81 -21.80
CA LYS A 561 1.93 19.91 -21.19
C LYS A 561 1.14 18.63 -21.48
N THR A 562 0.64 17.99 -20.45
CA THR A 562 -0.21 16.80 -20.52
C THR A 562 -1.29 16.85 -19.45
N VAL A 563 -1.95 15.76 -19.15
CA VAL A 563 -3.06 15.71 -18.19
C VAL A 563 -2.75 14.76 -17.06
N ASN A 564 -2.84 15.27 -15.83
CA ASN A 564 -2.89 14.45 -14.64
C ASN A 564 -4.35 14.04 -14.39
N GLN A 565 -4.58 12.75 -14.18
CA GLN A 565 -5.89 12.15 -13.96
C GLN A 565 -6.93 12.58 -15.02
N ALA A 566 -7.01 11.85 -16.10
CA ALA A 566 -7.81 12.19 -17.27
C ALA A 566 -9.32 11.99 -17.12
N ARG A 567 -9.87 11.93 -15.91
CA ARG A 567 -11.32 11.87 -15.72
C ARG A 567 -11.92 13.26 -15.87
N SER A 568 -12.91 13.38 -16.76
CA SER A 568 -13.67 14.63 -16.95
C SER A 568 -14.24 15.15 -15.62
N GLY A 569 -13.83 16.35 -15.23
CA GLY A 569 -14.23 17.01 -13.99
C GLY A 569 -13.23 16.92 -12.84
N TYR A 570 -12.21 16.05 -12.92
CA TYR A 570 -11.22 15.82 -11.85
C TYR A 570 -9.79 16.04 -12.29
N GLY A 571 -9.49 15.86 -13.58
CA GLY A 571 -8.15 16.06 -14.14
C GLY A 571 -7.82 17.54 -14.32
N TYR A 572 -6.55 17.83 -14.47
CA TYR A 572 -5.99 19.15 -14.78
C TYR A 572 -4.79 19.02 -15.70
N ALA A 573 -4.50 20.07 -16.48
CA ALA A 573 -3.31 20.13 -17.28
C ALA A 573 -2.08 20.36 -16.40
N ALA A 574 -1.03 19.57 -16.62
CA ALA A 574 0.20 19.61 -15.86
C ALA A 574 1.43 19.56 -16.78
N ASP A 575 2.54 20.12 -16.32
CA ASP A 575 3.82 20.03 -16.99
C ASP A 575 4.55 18.75 -16.56
N TYR A 576 4.95 17.93 -17.55
CA TYR A 576 5.81 16.77 -17.37
C TYR A 576 7.22 17.08 -17.83
N LEU A 577 8.20 16.61 -17.05
CA LEU A 577 9.63 16.75 -17.36
C LEU A 577 10.14 15.47 -18.03
N TYR A 578 10.65 15.62 -19.25
CA TYR A 578 11.29 14.56 -20.01
C TYR A 578 12.79 14.85 -20.08
N ALA A 579 13.60 14.05 -19.41
CA ALA A 579 15.05 14.10 -19.48
C ALA A 579 15.56 12.96 -20.37
N ASN A 580 16.23 13.31 -21.46
CA ASN A 580 16.75 12.36 -22.43
C ASN A 580 18.25 12.16 -22.20
N TYR A 581 18.70 10.91 -22.15
CA TYR A 581 20.10 10.53 -21.96
C TYR A 581 20.57 9.64 -23.09
N ASN A 582 21.77 9.95 -23.63
CA ASN A 582 22.44 9.06 -24.56
C ASN A 582 23.07 7.88 -23.83
N THR A 583 23.07 6.71 -24.44
CA THR A 583 23.82 5.57 -23.93
C THR A 583 25.26 5.58 -24.41
N VAL A 584 26.17 5.15 -23.55
CA VAL A 584 27.58 4.87 -23.90
C VAL A 584 27.77 3.36 -23.76
N ASN A 585 28.18 2.69 -24.83
CA ASN A 585 28.30 1.23 -24.86
C ASN A 585 27.03 0.50 -24.36
N LYS A 586 25.86 0.97 -24.79
CA LYS A 586 24.53 0.50 -24.36
C LYS A 586 24.15 0.81 -22.89
N GLN A 587 24.94 1.55 -22.16
CA GLN A 587 24.70 1.84 -20.75
C GLN A 587 24.39 3.31 -20.52
N ALA A 588 23.52 3.56 -19.55
CA ALA A 588 23.28 4.89 -18.98
C ALA A 588 23.16 4.75 -17.47
N ASN A 589 23.89 5.61 -16.73
CA ASN A 589 23.83 5.73 -15.30
C ASN A 589 23.32 7.14 -14.97
N ILE A 590 22.12 7.22 -14.37
CA ILE A 590 21.36 8.47 -14.25
C ILE A 590 21.05 8.72 -12.78
N LEU A 591 21.45 9.89 -12.28
CA LEU A 591 21.17 10.33 -10.92
C LEU A 591 20.24 11.53 -10.93
N THR A 592 19.14 11.43 -10.21
CA THR A 592 18.18 12.52 -9.95
C THR A 592 18.00 12.70 -8.46
N VAL A 593 18.03 13.94 -7.98
CA VAL A 593 17.64 14.28 -6.60
C VAL A 593 16.23 14.87 -6.62
N LEU A 594 15.33 14.27 -5.85
CA LEU A 594 13.98 14.77 -5.61
C LEU A 594 13.96 15.39 -4.22
N PHE A 595 13.90 16.70 -4.16
CA PHE A 595 13.97 17.45 -2.91
C PHE A 595 12.62 18.11 -2.63
N PRO A 596 11.82 17.54 -1.71
CA PRO A 596 10.56 18.14 -1.26
C PRO A 596 10.81 19.34 -0.36
N GLY A 597 9.86 20.25 -0.29
CA GLY A 597 9.93 21.41 0.58
C GLY A 597 8.57 22.06 0.74
N ASP A 598 8.56 23.11 1.57
CA ASP A 598 7.44 24.01 1.78
C ASP A 598 7.97 25.43 2.03
N ASN A 599 7.15 26.31 2.59
CA ASN A 599 7.59 27.68 2.94
C ASN A 599 8.68 27.72 4.02
N THR A 600 8.72 26.73 4.91
CA THR A 600 9.66 26.63 6.03
C THR A 600 10.85 25.72 5.72
N HIS A 601 10.62 24.66 4.95
CA HIS A 601 11.61 23.66 4.58
C HIS A 601 12.09 23.87 3.15
N LYS A 602 13.09 24.72 2.99
CA LYS A 602 13.66 25.02 1.66
C LYS A 602 14.64 23.93 1.23
N PRO A 603 14.71 23.62 -0.08
CA PRO A 603 15.73 22.72 -0.59
C PRO A 603 17.13 23.30 -0.34
N GLY A 604 18.08 22.41 -0.07
CA GLY A 604 19.48 22.78 0.03
C GLY A 604 20.07 23.32 -1.29
N ASP A 605 21.27 23.84 -1.26
CA ASP A 605 22.01 24.16 -2.49
C ASP A 605 22.47 22.85 -3.15
N LEU A 606 22.08 22.66 -4.41
CA LEU A 606 22.33 21.46 -5.19
C LEU A 606 23.34 21.78 -6.29
N LYS A 607 24.47 21.07 -6.31
CA LYS A 607 25.53 21.25 -7.33
C LYS A 607 25.85 19.94 -8.00
N ARG A 608 25.99 19.98 -9.33
CA ARG A 608 26.49 18.84 -10.08
C ARG A 608 27.99 18.68 -9.88
N ILE A 609 28.43 17.42 -9.71
CA ILE A 609 29.84 17.08 -9.60
C ILE A 609 30.18 15.90 -10.53
N ALA A 610 31.48 15.79 -10.87
CA ALA A 610 32.04 14.63 -11.55
C ALA A 610 33.36 14.24 -10.87
N VAL A 611 33.57 12.94 -10.64
CA VAL A 611 34.73 12.36 -9.97
C VAL A 611 35.19 11.15 -10.76
N GLY A 612 36.16 11.33 -11.66
CA GLY A 612 36.52 10.29 -12.61
C GLY A 612 35.36 9.92 -13.52
N GLU A 613 34.96 8.66 -13.50
CA GLU A 613 33.77 8.17 -14.26
C GLU A 613 32.45 8.34 -13.51
N TYR A 614 32.49 8.82 -12.27
CA TYR A 614 31.31 9.08 -11.48
C TYR A 614 30.70 10.44 -11.84
N THR A 615 29.39 10.46 -11.97
CA THR A 615 28.61 11.70 -12.05
C THR A 615 27.64 11.78 -10.87
N GLY A 616 27.24 12.98 -10.46
CA GLY A 616 26.30 13.10 -9.36
C GLY A 616 26.15 14.52 -8.83
N SER A 617 25.93 14.62 -7.52
CA SER A 617 25.51 15.82 -6.84
C SER A 617 26.20 16.02 -5.51
N GLU A 618 26.56 17.26 -5.18
CA GLU A 618 26.75 17.75 -3.79
C GLU A 618 25.46 18.47 -3.37
N ILE A 619 24.97 18.14 -2.18
CA ILE A 619 23.77 18.71 -1.56
C ILE A 619 24.21 19.39 -0.27
N PHE A 620 24.04 20.70 -0.20
CA PHE A 620 24.46 21.52 0.94
C PHE A 620 23.23 21.96 1.73
N GLN A 621 23.21 21.63 3.02
CA GLN A 621 22.20 22.12 3.95
C GLN A 621 22.92 22.55 5.22
N GLU A 622 22.96 23.86 5.50
CA GLU A 622 23.69 24.43 6.64
C GLU A 622 25.17 23.97 6.70
N ASN A 623 25.52 23.18 7.71
CA ASN A 623 26.86 22.62 7.92
C ASN A 623 26.99 21.15 7.48
N ILE A 624 25.95 20.62 6.83
CA ILE A 624 25.93 19.27 6.26
C ILE A 624 26.19 19.34 4.77
N VAL A 625 27.03 18.44 4.31
CA VAL A 625 27.29 18.20 2.90
C VAL A 625 27.06 16.72 2.61
N ASP A 626 26.09 16.43 1.77
CA ASP A 626 25.89 15.11 1.22
C ASP A 626 26.46 15.03 -0.19
N VAL A 627 27.12 13.93 -0.51
CA VAL A 627 27.65 13.64 -1.83
C VAL A 627 26.97 12.38 -2.35
N ALA A 628 26.34 12.47 -3.51
CA ALA A 628 25.72 11.36 -4.20
C ALA A 628 26.35 11.17 -5.58
N LEU A 629 26.83 9.96 -5.86
CA LEU A 629 27.55 9.63 -7.09
C LEU A 629 27.06 8.30 -7.67
N ILE A 630 26.99 8.24 -8.99
CA ILE A 630 26.62 7.04 -9.76
C ILE A 630 27.66 6.73 -10.84
N SER A 631 27.91 5.43 -11.07
CA SER A 631 28.81 4.95 -12.15
C SER A 631 28.43 3.55 -12.61
N GLY A 632 29.20 2.97 -13.54
CA GLY A 632 29.11 1.55 -13.91
C GLY A 632 29.69 0.57 -12.87
N GLY A 633 30.20 1.06 -11.73
CA GLY A 633 30.60 0.23 -10.57
C GLY A 633 32.00 -0.36 -10.60
N THR A 634 32.72 -0.28 -11.70
CA THR A 634 34.02 -0.97 -11.86
C THR A 634 35.24 -0.10 -11.57
N THR A 635 35.07 1.21 -11.57
CA THR A 635 36.17 2.17 -11.47
C THR A 635 36.41 2.62 -10.03
N LEU A 636 37.67 2.74 -9.62
CA LEU A 636 38.06 3.38 -8.38
C LEU A 636 37.91 4.89 -8.50
N GLY A 637 37.07 5.49 -7.66
CA GLY A 637 36.92 6.93 -7.53
C GLY A 637 37.66 7.47 -6.30
N THR A 638 38.10 8.72 -6.37
CA THR A 638 38.69 9.44 -5.23
C THR A 638 38.16 10.87 -5.21
N ASN A 639 37.53 11.27 -4.12
CA ASN A 639 37.05 12.62 -3.89
C ASN A 639 37.63 13.16 -2.56
N LYS A 640 38.64 14.03 -2.63
CA LYS A 640 39.36 14.57 -1.48
C LYS A 640 39.99 13.44 -0.64
N THR A 641 39.38 13.09 0.48
CA THR A 641 39.86 12.06 1.42
C THR A 641 39.10 10.74 1.31
N GLU A 642 38.07 10.68 0.46
CA GLU A 642 37.27 9.49 0.22
C GLU A 642 37.77 8.74 -1.01
N SER A 643 37.89 7.43 -0.89
CA SER A 643 38.10 6.50 -2.00
C SER A 643 36.99 5.46 -2.01
N PHE A 644 36.47 5.16 -3.18
CA PHE A 644 35.30 4.30 -3.32
C PHE A 644 35.30 3.54 -4.66
N GLN A 645 34.63 2.38 -4.65
CA GLN A 645 34.36 1.60 -5.86
C GLN A 645 32.98 0.98 -5.71
N GLY A 646 32.06 1.35 -6.61
CA GLY A 646 30.68 0.88 -6.57
C GLY A 646 29.80 1.54 -7.62
N GLU A 647 28.61 1.03 -7.76
CA GLU A 647 27.57 1.59 -8.64
C GLU A 647 27.01 2.90 -8.06
N ASN A 648 26.72 2.88 -6.73
CA ASN A 648 26.08 3.99 -6.02
C ASN A 648 26.89 4.33 -4.77
N ILE A 649 27.20 5.60 -4.61
CA ILE A 649 27.95 6.14 -3.47
C ILE A 649 27.18 7.32 -2.92
N VAL A 650 26.75 7.25 -1.67
CA VAL A 650 26.18 8.39 -0.94
C VAL A 650 26.89 8.53 0.39
N TYR A 651 27.42 9.71 0.70
CA TYR A 651 28.03 9.92 2.01
C TYR A 651 27.73 11.33 2.54
N ARG A 652 27.57 11.42 3.86
CA ARG A 652 27.24 12.62 4.61
C ARG A 652 28.42 13.09 5.43
N LYS A 653 28.68 14.38 5.38
CA LYS A 653 29.64 15.07 6.24
C LYS A 653 28.95 16.16 7.04
N LEU A 654 29.22 16.19 8.35
CA LEU A 654 28.83 17.27 9.26
C LEU A 654 30.08 18.06 9.60
N ALA A 655 30.09 19.36 9.30
CA ALA A 655 31.27 20.23 9.50
C ALA A 655 32.58 19.62 8.97
N GLY A 656 32.50 18.96 7.79
CA GLY A 656 33.64 18.33 7.11
C GLY A 656 34.01 16.93 7.60
N LYS A 657 33.41 16.41 8.67
CA LYS A 657 33.66 15.06 9.18
C LYS A 657 32.61 14.07 8.66
N LEU A 658 33.05 12.89 8.23
CA LEU A 658 32.13 11.81 7.83
C LEU A 658 31.29 11.37 9.02
N VAL A 659 29.95 11.32 8.82
CA VAL A 659 28.99 10.88 9.82
C VAL A 659 28.23 9.64 9.39
N SER A 660 27.93 9.47 8.11
CA SER A 660 27.31 8.25 7.57
C SER A 660 27.59 8.10 6.09
N TYR A 661 27.42 6.88 5.58
CA TYR A 661 27.45 6.63 4.15
C TYR A 661 26.62 5.40 3.75
N PHE A 662 26.18 5.40 2.51
CA PHE A 662 25.60 4.26 1.79
C PHE A 662 26.45 3.96 0.55
N VAL A 663 26.72 2.70 0.30
CA VAL A 663 27.44 2.24 -0.89
C VAL A 663 26.84 0.94 -1.41
N LYS A 664 26.50 0.94 -2.69
CA LYS A 664 26.32 -0.28 -3.48
C LYS A 664 27.61 -0.52 -4.25
N GLY A 665 28.48 -1.37 -3.70
CA GLY A 665 29.82 -1.57 -4.24
C GLY A 665 30.72 -2.41 -3.37
N SER A 666 32.02 -2.37 -3.65
CA SER A 666 33.02 -3.19 -2.98
C SER A 666 34.01 -2.40 -2.11
N LEU A 667 33.98 -1.06 -2.15
CA LEU A 667 34.93 -0.25 -1.40
C LEU A 667 34.33 1.11 -1.02
N PHE A 668 34.53 1.50 0.23
CA PHE A 668 34.49 2.89 0.68
C PHE A 668 35.47 3.08 1.82
N LYS A 669 36.30 4.10 1.72
CA LYS A 669 37.23 4.51 2.79
C LYS A 669 37.28 6.04 2.87
N SER A 670 37.27 6.58 4.07
CA SER A 670 37.43 8.00 4.35
C SER A 670 38.54 8.23 5.38
N GLY A 671 39.32 9.28 5.18
CA GLY A 671 40.38 9.72 6.08
C GLY A 671 41.79 9.41 5.60
N VAL A 672 42.75 10.14 6.16
CA VAL A 672 44.19 9.95 5.96
C VAL A 672 44.77 9.38 7.25
N GLY A 673 45.42 8.20 7.17
CA GLY A 673 45.97 7.50 8.34
C GLY A 673 44.94 6.54 8.97
N ASN A 674 44.17 6.96 9.95
CA ASN A 674 43.10 6.15 10.53
C ASN A 674 41.85 6.21 9.62
N GLN A 675 41.75 5.23 8.74
CA GLN A 675 40.64 5.14 7.79
C GLN A 675 39.38 4.56 8.47
N ILE A 676 38.21 5.11 8.11
CA ILE A 676 36.91 4.51 8.40
C ILE A 676 36.29 4.04 7.07
N GLY A 677 35.72 2.84 7.06
CA GLY A 677 35.07 2.33 5.85
C GLY A 677 35.03 0.81 5.78
N PHE A 678 34.90 0.30 4.57
CA PHE A 678 34.93 -1.13 4.30
C PHE A 678 35.60 -1.47 2.96
N LYS A 679 35.97 -2.74 2.81
CA LYS A 679 36.30 -3.39 1.54
C LYS A 679 35.65 -4.76 1.52
N SER A 680 35.00 -5.12 0.43
CA SER A 680 34.37 -6.41 0.23
C SER A 680 34.98 -7.12 -0.99
N ASP A 681 34.98 -8.46 -0.98
CA ASP A 681 35.43 -9.24 -2.13
C ASP A 681 34.44 -9.15 -3.29
N ASP A 682 33.12 -9.04 -2.98
CA ASP A 682 32.04 -8.81 -3.94
C ASP A 682 31.28 -7.53 -3.62
N SER A 683 30.42 -7.09 -4.55
CA SER A 683 29.54 -5.92 -4.33
C SER A 683 28.51 -6.21 -3.23
N VAL A 684 28.36 -5.29 -2.29
CA VAL A 684 27.35 -5.30 -1.23
C VAL A 684 26.58 -3.98 -1.25
N ALA A 685 25.34 -3.96 -0.71
CA ALA A 685 24.69 -2.72 -0.35
C ALA A 685 24.90 -2.49 1.15
N LEU A 686 25.65 -1.46 1.51
CA LEU A 686 26.07 -1.21 2.86
C LEU A 686 25.77 0.24 3.29
N TYR A 687 25.01 0.39 4.37
CA TYR A 687 24.89 1.65 5.11
C TYR A 687 25.70 1.57 6.39
N MET A 688 26.42 2.64 6.71
CA MET A 688 27.21 2.74 7.94
C MET A 688 27.03 4.11 8.59
N ASN A 689 26.70 4.11 9.89
CA ASN A 689 26.75 5.28 10.76
C ASN A 689 28.04 5.26 11.56
N THR A 690 28.81 6.37 11.53
CA THR A 690 30.13 6.48 12.14
C THR A 690 30.13 7.26 13.45
N VAL A 691 28.99 7.77 13.91
CA VAL A 691 28.86 8.73 15.04
C VAL A 691 28.53 8.06 16.38
N SER A 692 28.32 6.75 16.40
CA SER A 692 27.99 6.07 17.66
C SER A 692 29.10 6.14 18.70
N SER A 693 28.74 6.45 19.95
CA SER A 693 29.69 6.48 21.10
C SER A 693 30.32 5.11 21.41
N ASN A 694 29.67 4.02 21.03
CA ASN A 694 30.04 2.66 21.39
C ASN A 694 30.66 1.84 20.25
N GLY A 695 30.74 2.39 19.04
CA GLY A 695 31.22 1.65 17.88
C GLY A 695 30.65 2.20 16.56
N ILE A 696 30.77 1.42 15.53
CA ILE A 696 30.25 1.68 14.20
C ILE A 696 29.06 0.73 13.99
N SER A 697 27.97 1.21 13.48
CA SER A 697 26.77 0.39 13.23
C SER A 697 26.19 0.65 11.84
N GLY A 698 25.41 -0.30 11.32
CA GLY A 698 24.75 -0.13 10.04
C GLY A 698 23.89 -1.31 9.59
N LYS A 699 23.61 -1.29 8.30
CA LYS A 699 22.90 -2.36 7.58
C LYS A 699 23.73 -2.84 6.40
N ILE A 700 23.66 -4.11 6.11
CA ILE A 700 24.33 -4.72 4.95
C ILE A 700 23.43 -5.73 4.26
N VAL A 701 23.37 -5.66 2.94
CA VAL A 701 22.82 -6.71 2.08
C VAL A 701 23.99 -7.40 1.38
N SER A 702 24.11 -8.70 1.54
CA SER A 702 25.25 -9.49 1.08
C SER A 702 24.79 -10.73 0.30
N SER A 703 25.57 -11.14 -0.68
CA SER A 703 25.43 -12.41 -1.41
C SER A 703 26.26 -13.56 -0.80
N GLY A 704 26.80 -13.38 0.42
CA GLY A 704 27.63 -14.40 1.07
C GLY A 704 29.14 -14.18 0.88
N THR A 705 29.64 -12.95 1.16
CA THR A 705 31.01 -12.53 0.86
C THR A 705 31.81 -12.16 2.10
N HIS A 706 33.13 -12.01 1.94
CA HIS A 706 34.01 -11.48 2.99
C HIS A 706 34.05 -9.97 2.95
N VAL A 707 33.94 -9.35 4.12
CA VAL A 707 34.03 -7.92 4.30
C VAL A 707 35.09 -7.57 5.33
N THR A 708 35.98 -6.66 4.96
CA THR A 708 36.95 -6.04 5.87
C THR A 708 36.44 -4.66 6.26
N PHE A 709 36.13 -4.46 7.52
CA PHE A 709 35.78 -3.16 8.08
C PHE A 709 37.02 -2.46 8.59
N TYR A 710 37.08 -1.14 8.42
CA TYR A 710 38.18 -0.27 8.87
C TYR A 710 37.69 0.68 9.96
N GLY A 711 38.48 0.80 11.02
CA GLY A 711 38.22 1.69 12.15
C GLY A 711 39.23 1.50 13.26
N SER A 712 39.53 2.55 14.02
CA SER A 712 40.54 2.49 15.09
C SER A 712 40.09 1.64 16.28
N GLY A 713 40.85 0.59 16.62
CA GLY A 713 40.63 -0.25 17.80
C GLY A 713 39.47 -1.21 17.72
N ILE A 714 38.89 -1.44 16.52
CA ILE A 714 37.83 -2.44 16.31
C ILE A 714 38.37 -3.85 16.45
N SER A 715 37.57 -4.77 17.00
CA SER A 715 38.03 -6.13 17.26
C SER A 715 37.01 -7.24 17.05
N PHE A 716 35.70 -6.91 17.00
CA PHE A 716 34.66 -7.91 16.74
C PHE A 716 33.42 -7.29 16.05
N VAL A 717 32.65 -8.15 15.41
CA VAL A 717 31.47 -7.80 14.64
C VAL A 717 30.28 -8.60 15.15
N LYS A 718 29.14 -7.95 15.30
CA LYS A 718 27.83 -8.60 15.51
C LYS A 718 26.97 -8.45 14.26
N LEU A 719 26.23 -9.50 13.94
CA LEU A 719 25.12 -9.48 12.98
C LEU A 719 23.84 -9.82 13.72
N ASP A 720 22.82 -8.97 13.62
CA ASP A 720 21.53 -9.11 14.32
C ASP A 720 21.73 -9.46 15.80
N ASP A 721 22.59 -8.68 16.47
CA ASP A 721 22.98 -8.77 17.88
C ASP A 721 23.81 -10.03 18.27
N LYS A 722 24.15 -10.90 17.30
CA LYS A 722 25.00 -12.10 17.53
C LYS A 722 26.43 -11.86 17.07
N GLU A 723 27.39 -12.11 17.96
CA GLU A 723 28.83 -12.07 17.60
C GLU A 723 29.12 -13.15 16.56
N ILE A 724 29.82 -12.76 15.49
CA ILE A 724 30.25 -13.68 14.43
C ILE A 724 31.76 -13.93 14.50
N THR A 725 32.18 -15.08 13.95
CA THR A 725 33.61 -15.44 13.89
C THR A 725 34.34 -14.42 13.02
N VAL A 726 35.44 -13.93 13.55
CA VAL A 726 36.36 -13.01 12.86
C VAL A 726 37.49 -13.86 12.22
N ASP A 727 37.66 -13.69 10.91
CA ASP A 727 38.72 -14.41 10.17
C ASP A 727 40.11 -13.82 10.45
N HIS A 728 40.18 -12.49 10.59
CA HIS A 728 41.41 -11.76 10.81
C HIS A 728 41.19 -10.43 11.52
N VAL A 729 42.05 -10.09 12.47
CA VAL A 729 42.04 -8.81 13.22
C VAL A 729 43.38 -8.13 13.06
N GLU A 730 43.38 -6.89 12.62
CA GLU A 730 44.52 -5.96 12.63
C GLU A 730 44.24 -4.76 13.54
N PRO A 731 45.23 -3.94 13.91
CA PRO A 731 44.98 -2.80 14.81
C PRO A 731 43.87 -1.84 14.39
N ASN A 732 43.58 -1.74 13.09
CA ASN A 732 42.61 -0.82 12.51
C ASN A 732 41.67 -1.51 11.51
N SER A 733 41.57 -2.83 11.51
CA SER A 733 40.64 -3.54 10.65
C SER A 733 40.19 -4.90 11.20
N VAL A 734 39.01 -5.33 10.80
CA VAL A 734 38.49 -6.65 11.11
C VAL A 734 37.87 -7.26 9.85
N ARG A 735 38.24 -8.51 9.52
CA ARG A 735 37.69 -9.25 8.38
C ARG A 735 36.77 -10.35 8.86
N VAL A 736 35.58 -10.41 8.27
CA VAL A 736 34.53 -11.38 8.61
C VAL A 736 33.83 -11.88 7.34
N LYS A 737 33.29 -13.08 7.40
CA LYS A 737 32.39 -13.59 6.37
C LYS A 737 30.95 -13.20 6.71
N ILE A 738 30.33 -12.43 5.84
CA ILE A 738 28.90 -12.08 5.95
C ILE A 738 28.09 -13.09 5.16
N PRO A 739 27.08 -13.76 5.74
CA PRO A 739 26.21 -14.67 5.02
C PRO A 739 25.40 -13.95 3.92
N GLU A 740 24.70 -14.71 3.07
CA GLU A 740 23.69 -14.18 2.17
C GLU A 740 22.48 -13.68 2.98
N GLY A 741 22.00 -12.47 2.66
CA GLY A 741 20.84 -11.86 3.30
C GLY A 741 21.05 -10.39 3.67
N THR A 742 20.08 -9.85 4.41
CA THR A 742 20.09 -8.48 4.96
C THR A 742 20.27 -8.54 6.47
N PHE A 743 21.27 -7.83 6.98
CA PHE A 743 21.66 -7.86 8.39
C PHE A 743 21.86 -6.45 8.96
N LYS A 744 21.48 -6.25 10.21
CA LYS A 744 22.02 -5.19 11.05
C LYS A 744 23.43 -5.63 11.48
N PHE A 745 24.40 -4.73 11.43
CA PHE A 745 25.73 -5.01 11.98
C PHE A 745 26.16 -3.96 12.99
N GLU A 746 27.00 -4.42 13.93
CA GLU A 746 27.70 -3.56 14.88
C GLU A 746 29.18 -3.97 14.93
N ILE A 747 30.06 -3.00 14.84
CA ILE A 747 31.50 -3.17 14.92
C ILE A 747 31.95 -2.51 16.21
N LEU A 748 32.51 -3.28 17.11
CA LEU A 748 32.76 -2.89 18.48
C LEU A 748 34.24 -2.97 18.83
N LYS A 749 34.66 -2.19 19.82
CA LYS A 749 35.96 -2.25 20.44
C LYS A 749 35.91 -3.22 21.62
N ARG A 750 36.94 -4.03 21.81
CA ARG A 750 37.13 -4.70 23.11
C ARG A 750 37.53 -3.64 24.14
N LEU A 751 36.75 -3.54 25.21
CA LEU A 751 37.08 -2.71 26.38
C LEU A 751 38.36 -3.20 27.05
#